data_caca87387a77e5b5a020dbcf4e85fda9
#
_entry.id   caca87387a77e5b5a020dbcf4e85fda9
#
_cell.length_a   1.000
_cell.length_b   1.000
_cell.length_c   1.000
_cell.angle_alpha   90.00
_cell.angle_beta   90.00
_cell.angle_gamma   90.00
#
_symmetry.space_group_name_H-M   'P 1'
#
loop_
_entity.id
_entity.type
_entity.pdbx_description
1 polymer ?
#
loop_
_entity_poly.entity_id
_entity_poly.type
_entity_poly.pdbx_seq_one_letter_code
_entity_poly.pdbx_strand_id
1 'polypeptide(L)'
;MGFIEKIFGTHSENELKRIYPIVDRIDSLEPEMKALSDEELRGKTREFKERLKEGETLDDILPEAFAVVREGASRALGMRHYRVQLIGGIILHQGRIAEMKTGEGKTLVSTLLAYLNALEGKGVHIVTVNDYLAKRDAEWMGKVHEFLGLTVGVVLNSMNNEERRAAYNCDITYVTNNELGFDYLRDNMVIYKEQLVQRGLHFAIIDEVDSVLIDEARTPLIISGQSGKSTKLYEACDILARQLERGEASGEFSKMNAIMGEDIEETGDFIVNEKEKTVNLTEDGVKKVEKFFHIENLADPENLEIQHNIILALRAHNLMFRDQDYVVNSEGEVMIVDEFTGRIMPGRRYSDGLHQAIEAKEHVKVKRESKTLATITFQNLFNKFDKKSGMTGTALTEEKEFRDIYGMDVVEIPTNVPVQRVDLDDAVYKTKREKYQAVVEAVKEAHATGQPVLVGTITIEVSELLSKMLKKEGIQHNVLNAKYHELEAEIVADAGVHGAVTIATNMAGRGTDIKLDEDARKAGGLKIIGTERHESRRIDNQLRGRSGRQGDPGESRFYISLEDDLMRLFGSEKLMNVFNTLGVEDGEQIEHKMLSSAIEKAQKKIENNNFGIRKNLLEYDQVMNEQREIIYGERRRVLDGESMRDTIYSMITEYVENVTDRFAAPDAESDEWDLKGLDVNLHNVIPQLELPAAEECQDMRQKELKHLLKERAVKAYEAKEAEFPEAEQLREVERVVLLKVIDARWMDHIDDMDQLRQGIGLQAYGQRDPLVEYKMMGYDMFGEMTNMIAESTLRTLFRIRVEQKVEREEVAKVTGTNKDESAVRAPKKREAKKIYPNDPCPCGSGKKYKQCCGRKQTA
;
A
#
# COMPACT_ATOMS: atom_id res chain seq x y z
N MET A 1 29.75 -16.87 -3.20
CA MET A 1 29.37 -18.29 -3.03
C MET A 1 30.21 -18.90 -1.92
N GLY A 2 29.55 -19.44 -0.89
CA GLY A 2 30.22 -20.14 0.20
C GLY A 2 30.80 -21.46 -0.24
N PHE A 3 31.81 -22.00 0.51
CA PHE A 3 32.45 -23.26 0.18
C PHE A 3 31.44 -24.43 0.10
N ILE A 4 30.35 -24.36 0.90
CA ILE A 4 29.26 -25.34 0.94
C ILE A 4 28.43 -25.28 -0.35
N GLU A 5 28.13 -24.09 -0.86
CA GLU A 5 27.36 -23.89 -2.11
C GLU A 5 28.11 -24.42 -3.34
N LYS A 6 29.44 -24.36 -3.34
CA LYS A 6 30.27 -24.93 -4.42
C LYS A 6 30.21 -26.48 -4.50
N ILE A 7 29.90 -27.15 -3.38
CA ILE A 7 29.87 -28.61 -3.31
C ILE A 7 28.45 -29.14 -3.51
N PHE A 8 27.44 -28.50 -2.93
CA PHE A 8 26.06 -28.98 -2.88
C PHE A 8 25.13 -28.24 -3.85
N GLY A 9 25.61 -27.24 -4.58
CA GLY A 9 24.79 -26.35 -5.40
C GLY A 9 24.01 -25.32 -4.57
N THR A 10 23.45 -24.34 -5.22
CA THR A 10 22.53 -23.36 -4.60
C THR A 10 21.16 -23.99 -4.34
N HIS A 11 20.35 -23.35 -3.47
CA HIS A 11 18.95 -23.77 -3.27
C HIS A 11 18.20 -23.83 -4.61
N SER A 12 18.30 -22.78 -5.41
CA SER A 12 17.66 -22.70 -6.73
C SER A 12 18.10 -23.81 -7.67
N GLU A 13 19.40 -24.13 -7.75
CA GLU A 13 19.91 -25.23 -8.60
C GLU A 13 19.35 -26.60 -8.20
N ASN A 14 19.16 -26.85 -6.91
CA ASN A 14 18.60 -28.11 -6.44
C ASN A 14 17.09 -28.22 -6.73
N GLU A 15 16.36 -27.13 -6.61
CA GLU A 15 14.95 -27.08 -6.98
C GLU A 15 14.75 -27.25 -8.49
N LEU A 16 15.57 -26.62 -9.31
CA LEU A 16 15.53 -26.79 -10.77
C LEU A 16 15.71 -28.26 -11.19
N LYS A 17 16.58 -29.02 -10.53
CA LYS A 17 16.76 -30.45 -10.80
C LYS A 17 15.48 -31.27 -10.60
N ARG A 18 14.60 -30.86 -9.66
CA ARG A 18 13.32 -31.51 -9.43
C ARG A 18 12.26 -31.14 -10.48
N ILE A 19 12.40 -29.96 -11.08
CA ILE A 19 11.44 -29.42 -12.05
C ILE A 19 11.74 -29.87 -13.47
N TYR A 20 13.02 -30.07 -13.85
CA TYR A 20 13.37 -30.50 -15.22
C TYR A 20 12.60 -31.73 -15.74
N PRO A 21 12.36 -32.82 -14.96
CA PRO A 21 11.58 -33.96 -15.44
C PRO A 21 10.14 -33.60 -15.83
N ILE A 22 9.53 -32.61 -15.12
CA ILE A 22 8.19 -32.14 -15.42
C ILE A 22 8.20 -31.36 -16.74
N VAL A 23 9.22 -30.53 -16.97
CA VAL A 23 9.40 -29.78 -18.21
C VAL A 23 9.62 -30.73 -19.39
N ASP A 24 10.42 -31.80 -19.21
CA ASP A 24 10.66 -32.82 -20.23
C ASP A 24 9.35 -33.55 -20.61
N ARG A 25 8.48 -33.78 -19.62
CA ARG A 25 7.13 -34.35 -19.88
C ARG A 25 6.27 -33.37 -20.68
N ILE A 26 6.29 -32.08 -20.35
CA ILE A 26 5.55 -31.05 -21.11
C ILE A 26 6.05 -31.02 -22.57
N ASP A 27 7.37 -31.01 -22.78
CA ASP A 27 7.97 -31.05 -24.11
C ASP A 27 7.56 -32.29 -24.90
N SER A 28 7.45 -33.45 -24.27
CA SER A 28 7.04 -34.71 -24.91
C SER A 28 5.59 -34.69 -25.40
N LEU A 29 4.70 -33.89 -24.79
CA LEU A 29 3.31 -33.73 -25.17
C LEU A 29 3.09 -32.73 -26.33
N GLU A 30 4.10 -31.93 -26.70
CA GLU A 30 3.97 -30.92 -27.75
C GLU A 30 3.49 -31.45 -29.12
N PRO A 31 3.99 -32.58 -29.65
CA PRO A 31 3.50 -33.11 -30.92
C PRO A 31 2.00 -33.48 -30.89
N GLU A 32 1.53 -34.01 -29.76
CA GLU A 32 0.14 -34.34 -29.54
C GLU A 32 -0.74 -33.10 -29.59
N MET A 33 -0.36 -32.05 -28.84
CA MET A 33 -1.10 -30.77 -28.77
C MET A 33 -1.15 -30.09 -30.14
N LYS A 34 -0.06 -30.12 -30.89
CA LYS A 34 -0.01 -29.57 -32.26
C LYS A 34 -0.93 -30.27 -33.27
N ALA A 35 -1.21 -31.56 -33.05
CA ALA A 35 -2.09 -32.32 -33.90
C ALA A 35 -3.57 -32.06 -33.69
N LEU A 36 -3.95 -31.45 -32.52
CA LEU A 36 -5.33 -31.11 -32.21
C LEU A 36 -5.82 -29.93 -33.03
N SER A 37 -7.09 -29.94 -33.41
CA SER A 37 -7.81 -28.78 -33.96
C SER A 37 -8.02 -27.73 -32.86
N ASP A 38 -8.39 -26.50 -33.23
CA ASP A 38 -8.69 -25.44 -32.27
C ASP A 38 -9.85 -25.80 -31.34
N GLU A 39 -10.86 -26.50 -31.85
CA GLU A 39 -12.00 -26.96 -31.07
C GLU A 39 -11.61 -28.07 -30.08
N GLU A 40 -10.78 -29.01 -30.51
CA GLU A 40 -10.27 -30.08 -29.64
C GLU A 40 -9.34 -29.53 -28.57
N LEU A 41 -8.46 -28.57 -28.89
CA LEU A 41 -7.59 -27.90 -27.92
C LEU A 41 -8.41 -27.15 -26.88
N ARG A 42 -9.44 -26.40 -27.29
CA ARG A 42 -10.42 -25.77 -26.40
C ARG A 42 -11.19 -26.79 -25.56
N GLY A 43 -11.50 -27.93 -26.14
CA GLY A 43 -12.19 -29.04 -25.46
C GLY A 43 -11.43 -29.60 -24.27
N LYS A 44 -10.10 -29.52 -24.28
CA LYS A 44 -9.23 -29.90 -23.14
C LYS A 44 -9.55 -29.16 -21.85
N THR A 45 -9.96 -27.91 -21.93
CA THR A 45 -10.38 -27.12 -20.74
C THR A 45 -11.57 -27.77 -20.03
N ARG A 46 -12.54 -28.30 -20.78
CA ARG A 46 -13.70 -29.00 -20.20
C ARG A 46 -13.28 -30.36 -19.62
N GLU A 47 -12.44 -31.09 -20.34
CA GLU A 47 -11.89 -32.37 -19.89
C GLU A 47 -11.16 -32.20 -18.54
N PHE A 48 -10.29 -31.22 -18.41
CA PHE A 48 -9.58 -30.95 -17.16
C PHE A 48 -10.52 -30.58 -16.01
N LYS A 49 -11.53 -29.73 -16.28
CA LYS A 49 -12.55 -29.39 -15.27
C LYS A 49 -13.34 -30.61 -14.79
N GLU A 50 -13.58 -31.59 -15.65
CA GLU A 50 -14.24 -32.87 -15.29
C GLU A 50 -13.31 -33.76 -14.48
N ARG A 51 -12.05 -33.93 -14.90
CA ARG A 51 -11.04 -34.71 -14.16
C ARG A 51 -10.80 -34.17 -12.74
N LEU A 52 -10.78 -32.85 -12.58
CA LEU A 52 -10.69 -32.23 -11.24
C LEU A 52 -11.92 -32.56 -10.37
N LYS A 53 -13.12 -32.63 -10.94
CA LYS A 53 -14.33 -33.05 -10.21
C LYS A 53 -14.30 -34.51 -9.84
N GLU A 54 -13.63 -35.35 -10.63
CA GLU A 54 -13.43 -36.80 -10.37
C GLU A 54 -12.36 -37.06 -9.32
N GLY A 55 -11.61 -36.03 -8.90
CA GLY A 55 -10.67 -36.10 -7.77
C GLY A 55 -9.19 -36.04 -8.16
N GLU A 56 -8.85 -35.80 -9.43
CA GLU A 56 -7.47 -35.48 -9.81
C GLU A 56 -7.08 -34.12 -9.24
N THR A 57 -5.80 -33.91 -9.00
CA THR A 57 -5.25 -32.66 -8.50
C THR A 57 -4.74 -31.77 -9.65
N LEU A 58 -4.54 -30.48 -9.36
CA LEU A 58 -3.90 -29.57 -10.32
C LEU A 58 -2.50 -30.03 -10.73
N ASP A 59 -1.75 -30.64 -9.81
CA ASP A 59 -0.41 -31.17 -10.07
C ASP A 59 -0.45 -32.38 -11.05
N ASP A 60 -1.48 -33.22 -10.99
CA ASP A 60 -1.63 -34.35 -11.90
C ASP A 60 -1.85 -33.91 -13.34
N ILE A 61 -2.67 -32.88 -13.56
CA ILE A 61 -2.98 -32.34 -14.89
C ILE A 61 -2.00 -31.29 -15.38
N LEU A 62 -1.11 -30.74 -14.51
CA LEU A 62 -0.20 -29.64 -14.83
C LEU A 62 0.60 -29.86 -16.13
N PRO A 63 1.23 -31.02 -16.40
CA PRO A 63 2.02 -31.18 -17.63
C PRO A 63 1.18 -31.06 -18.90
N GLU A 64 -0.03 -31.62 -18.88
CA GLU A 64 -0.97 -31.54 -20.02
C GLU A 64 -1.52 -30.14 -20.18
N ALA A 65 -1.95 -29.49 -19.08
CA ALA A 65 -2.47 -28.14 -19.09
C ALA A 65 -1.43 -27.13 -19.59
N PHE A 66 -0.17 -27.24 -19.16
CA PHE A 66 0.91 -26.36 -19.66
C PHE A 66 1.21 -26.61 -21.15
N ALA A 67 1.14 -27.85 -21.62
CA ALA A 67 1.28 -28.16 -23.05
C ALA A 67 0.13 -27.54 -23.87
N VAL A 68 -1.10 -27.56 -23.36
CA VAL A 68 -2.27 -26.91 -23.97
C VAL A 68 -2.11 -25.40 -24.04
N VAL A 69 -1.68 -24.74 -22.93
CA VAL A 69 -1.47 -23.31 -22.92
C VAL A 69 -0.33 -22.89 -23.87
N ARG A 70 0.75 -23.68 -23.89
CA ARG A 70 1.88 -23.43 -24.79
C ARG A 70 1.48 -23.42 -26.25
N GLU A 71 0.68 -24.40 -26.67
CA GLU A 71 0.13 -24.46 -28.04
C GLU A 71 -0.92 -23.36 -28.27
N GLY A 72 -1.80 -23.10 -27.29
CA GLY A 72 -2.78 -22.02 -27.35
C GLY A 72 -2.12 -20.64 -27.50
N ALA A 73 -1.05 -20.36 -26.78
CA ALA A 73 -0.29 -19.11 -26.92
C ALA A 73 0.39 -19.01 -28.29
N SER A 74 0.91 -20.12 -28.82
CA SER A 74 1.49 -20.17 -30.16
C SER A 74 0.46 -19.84 -31.25
N ARG A 75 -0.78 -20.34 -31.09
CA ARG A 75 -1.85 -20.07 -32.08
C ARG A 75 -2.46 -18.68 -31.92
N ALA A 76 -2.74 -18.27 -30.68
CA ALA A 76 -3.42 -17.00 -30.39
C ALA A 76 -2.52 -15.77 -30.56
N LEU A 77 -1.23 -15.88 -30.19
CA LEU A 77 -0.29 -14.76 -30.15
C LEU A 77 0.93 -14.92 -31.06
N GLY A 78 1.16 -16.10 -31.63
CA GLY A 78 2.41 -16.43 -32.31
C GLY A 78 3.60 -16.58 -31.36
N MET A 79 3.36 -16.75 -30.06
CA MET A 79 4.38 -16.80 -29.00
C MET A 79 4.41 -18.17 -28.34
N ARG A 80 5.51 -18.89 -28.49
CA ARG A 80 5.72 -20.18 -27.86
C ARG A 80 6.56 -20.04 -26.60
N HIS A 81 6.11 -20.55 -25.48
CA HIS A 81 6.87 -20.54 -24.23
C HIS A 81 8.21 -21.28 -24.34
N TYR A 82 9.27 -20.65 -23.84
CA TYR A 82 10.58 -21.27 -23.70
C TYR A 82 10.61 -22.23 -22.50
N ARG A 83 11.58 -23.15 -22.45
CA ARG A 83 11.75 -24.09 -21.32
C ARG A 83 11.89 -23.37 -19.99
N VAL A 84 12.67 -22.28 -19.95
CA VAL A 84 12.85 -21.46 -18.74
C VAL A 84 11.53 -20.82 -18.27
N GLN A 85 10.64 -20.51 -19.19
CA GLN A 85 9.30 -19.98 -18.87
C GLN A 85 8.38 -21.06 -18.32
N LEU A 86 8.48 -22.30 -18.80
CA LEU A 86 7.75 -23.44 -18.19
C LEU A 86 8.22 -23.67 -16.75
N ILE A 87 9.52 -23.59 -16.49
CA ILE A 87 10.08 -23.66 -15.14
C ILE A 87 9.48 -22.57 -14.25
N GLY A 88 9.44 -21.31 -14.75
CA GLY A 88 8.82 -20.18 -14.05
C GLY A 88 7.37 -20.44 -13.69
N GLY A 89 6.59 -20.94 -14.63
CA GLY A 89 5.19 -21.29 -14.41
C GLY A 89 5.00 -22.37 -13.32
N ILE A 90 5.85 -23.39 -13.28
CA ILE A 90 5.81 -24.44 -12.25
C ILE A 90 6.13 -23.88 -10.87
N ILE A 91 7.19 -23.09 -10.75
CA ILE A 91 7.59 -22.45 -9.48
C ILE A 91 6.47 -21.56 -8.95
N LEU A 92 5.88 -20.75 -9.82
CA LEU A 92 4.76 -19.89 -9.45
C LEU A 92 3.51 -20.71 -9.06
N HIS A 93 3.25 -21.83 -9.75
CA HIS A 93 2.15 -22.71 -9.35
C HIS A 93 2.36 -23.31 -7.94
N GLN A 94 3.59 -23.51 -7.52
CA GLN A 94 3.93 -23.98 -6.17
C GLN A 94 3.72 -22.92 -5.07
N GLY A 95 3.28 -21.70 -5.39
CA GLY A 95 3.10 -20.63 -4.41
C GLY A 95 4.41 -19.96 -3.98
N ARG A 96 5.39 -19.93 -4.85
CA ARG A 96 6.75 -19.42 -4.63
C ARG A 96 7.02 -18.17 -5.49
N ILE A 97 8.18 -17.55 -5.30
CA ILE A 97 8.62 -16.42 -6.13
C ILE A 97 9.59 -16.91 -7.20
N ALA A 98 9.24 -16.63 -8.46
CA ALA A 98 10.12 -16.86 -9.60
C ALA A 98 10.94 -15.60 -9.90
N GLU A 99 12.24 -15.62 -9.62
CA GLU A 99 13.14 -14.57 -10.10
C GLU A 99 13.56 -14.85 -11.53
N MET A 100 12.90 -14.14 -12.46
CA MET A 100 13.22 -14.16 -13.88
C MET A 100 13.75 -12.79 -14.30
N LYS A 101 14.93 -12.73 -14.89
CA LYS A 101 15.53 -11.47 -15.32
C LYS A 101 14.58 -10.67 -16.23
N THR A 102 14.70 -9.36 -16.21
CA THR A 102 13.87 -8.48 -17.04
C THR A 102 14.07 -8.84 -18.52
N GLY A 103 12.95 -8.88 -19.28
CA GLY A 103 12.98 -9.28 -20.70
C GLY A 103 12.82 -10.78 -20.96
N GLU A 104 12.72 -11.63 -19.93
CA GLU A 104 12.48 -13.08 -20.06
C GLU A 104 11.00 -13.46 -20.30
N GLY A 105 10.11 -12.48 -20.46
CA GLY A 105 8.71 -12.72 -20.82
C GLY A 105 7.84 -13.19 -19.65
N LYS A 106 8.03 -12.65 -18.45
CA LYS A 106 7.22 -12.95 -17.24
C LYS A 106 5.71 -12.88 -17.50
N THR A 107 5.25 -11.89 -18.25
CA THR A 107 3.84 -11.71 -18.60
C THR A 107 3.27 -12.93 -19.35
N LEU A 108 4.06 -13.54 -20.25
CA LEU A 108 3.67 -14.77 -20.93
C LEU A 108 3.66 -15.97 -20.00
N VAL A 109 4.60 -16.04 -19.04
CA VAL A 109 4.66 -17.11 -18.01
C VAL A 109 3.40 -17.14 -17.19
N SER A 110 2.83 -15.99 -16.82
CA SER A 110 1.61 -15.92 -16.01
C SER A 110 0.43 -16.67 -16.64
N THR A 111 0.39 -16.80 -17.98
CA THR A 111 -0.70 -17.50 -18.68
C THR A 111 -0.76 -18.99 -18.33
N LEU A 112 0.39 -19.63 -18.08
CA LEU A 112 0.49 -21.07 -17.76
C LEU A 112 -0.25 -21.39 -16.46
N LEU A 113 0.15 -20.72 -15.38
CA LEU A 113 -0.39 -20.99 -14.06
C LEU A 113 -1.78 -20.38 -13.86
N ALA A 114 -2.06 -19.24 -14.50
CA ALA A 114 -3.39 -18.64 -14.45
C ALA A 114 -4.43 -19.56 -15.05
N TYR A 115 -4.16 -20.15 -16.24
CA TYR A 115 -5.02 -21.14 -16.85
C TYR A 115 -5.24 -22.34 -15.93
N LEU A 116 -4.15 -22.97 -15.45
CA LEU A 116 -4.22 -24.16 -14.63
C LEU A 116 -5.07 -23.93 -13.35
N ASN A 117 -4.82 -22.85 -12.62
CA ASN A 117 -5.54 -22.60 -11.36
C ASN A 117 -6.97 -22.07 -11.59
N ALA A 118 -7.25 -21.45 -12.74
CA ALA A 118 -8.61 -21.03 -13.11
C ALA A 118 -9.57 -22.21 -13.37
N LEU A 119 -9.04 -23.40 -13.67
CA LEU A 119 -9.84 -24.63 -13.89
C LEU A 119 -10.65 -25.03 -12.65
N GLU A 120 -10.21 -24.66 -11.43
CA GLU A 120 -10.99 -24.90 -10.20
C GLU A 120 -12.27 -24.03 -10.10
N GLY A 121 -12.39 -22.98 -10.90
CA GLY A 121 -13.55 -22.08 -10.90
C GLY A 121 -13.65 -21.14 -9.70
N LYS A 122 -12.61 -21.06 -8.87
CA LYS A 122 -12.58 -20.22 -7.64
C LYS A 122 -12.08 -18.79 -7.91
N GLY A 123 -11.52 -18.53 -9.10
CA GLY A 123 -10.98 -17.23 -9.52
C GLY A 123 -9.49 -17.06 -9.28
N VAL A 124 -8.83 -16.52 -10.29
CA VAL A 124 -7.40 -16.18 -10.26
C VAL A 124 -7.26 -14.68 -10.45
N HIS A 125 -6.50 -14.04 -9.57
CA HIS A 125 -6.20 -12.62 -9.64
C HIS A 125 -4.75 -12.43 -10.11
N ILE A 126 -4.56 -11.73 -11.24
CA ILE A 126 -3.24 -11.30 -11.70
C ILE A 126 -3.09 -9.84 -11.28
N VAL A 127 -2.21 -9.63 -10.29
CA VAL A 127 -2.03 -8.35 -9.63
C VAL A 127 -0.82 -7.63 -10.19
N THR A 128 -1.00 -6.39 -10.60
CA THR A 128 0.04 -5.53 -11.18
C THR A 128 0.07 -4.16 -10.50
N VAL A 129 1.05 -3.32 -10.84
CA VAL A 129 1.32 -2.06 -10.14
C VAL A 129 0.53 -0.85 -10.67
N ASN A 130 -0.07 -0.91 -11.86
CA ASN A 130 -0.85 0.20 -12.41
C ASN A 130 -1.90 -0.25 -13.44
N ASP A 131 -2.88 0.63 -13.70
CA ASP A 131 -4.00 0.40 -14.62
C ASP A 131 -3.56 0.16 -16.07
N TYR A 132 -2.49 0.82 -16.52
CA TYR A 132 -1.97 0.64 -17.86
C TYR A 132 -1.51 -0.80 -18.09
N LEU A 133 -0.72 -1.35 -17.14
CA LEU A 133 -0.25 -2.74 -17.23
C LEU A 133 -1.42 -3.72 -17.09
N ALA A 134 -2.34 -3.49 -16.16
CA ALA A 134 -3.50 -4.35 -15.97
C ALA A 134 -4.32 -4.45 -17.26
N LYS A 135 -4.61 -3.32 -17.89
CA LYS A 135 -5.36 -3.26 -19.15
C LYS A 135 -4.61 -3.90 -20.32
N ARG A 136 -3.33 -3.50 -20.52
CA ARG A 136 -2.48 -4.02 -21.59
C ARG A 136 -2.37 -5.55 -21.53
N ASP A 137 -2.08 -6.07 -20.34
CA ASP A 137 -1.82 -7.49 -20.15
C ASP A 137 -3.11 -8.31 -20.22
N ALA A 138 -4.25 -7.78 -19.75
CA ALA A 138 -5.56 -8.38 -19.96
C ALA A 138 -5.94 -8.46 -21.44
N GLU A 139 -5.76 -7.38 -22.21
CA GLU A 139 -6.05 -7.35 -23.64
C GLU A 139 -5.10 -8.23 -24.47
N TRP A 140 -3.86 -8.38 -24.04
CA TRP A 140 -2.84 -9.15 -24.76
C TRP A 140 -2.86 -10.63 -24.39
N MET A 141 -2.66 -10.95 -23.11
CA MET A 141 -2.62 -12.34 -22.61
C MET A 141 -4.02 -12.96 -22.54
N GLY A 142 -5.05 -12.14 -22.35
CA GLY A 142 -6.44 -12.56 -22.35
C GLY A 142 -6.83 -13.35 -23.61
N LYS A 143 -6.26 -13.02 -24.75
CA LYS A 143 -6.48 -13.77 -26.03
C LYS A 143 -6.14 -15.25 -25.91
N VAL A 144 -5.13 -15.62 -25.10
CA VAL A 144 -4.78 -17.03 -24.88
C VAL A 144 -5.87 -17.72 -24.05
N HIS A 145 -6.30 -17.07 -22.99
CA HIS A 145 -7.31 -17.61 -22.07
C HIS A 145 -8.67 -17.74 -22.75
N GLU A 146 -9.10 -16.73 -23.50
CA GLU A 146 -10.33 -16.72 -24.27
C GLU A 146 -10.30 -17.76 -25.40
N PHE A 147 -9.14 -17.90 -26.08
CA PHE A 147 -8.95 -18.93 -27.07
C PHE A 147 -9.15 -20.35 -26.50
N LEU A 148 -8.70 -20.56 -25.25
CA LEU A 148 -8.86 -21.82 -24.52
C LEU A 148 -10.22 -21.95 -23.79
N GLY A 149 -11.11 -20.94 -23.91
CA GLY A 149 -12.48 -21.00 -23.38
C GLY A 149 -12.65 -20.55 -21.94
N LEU A 150 -11.71 -19.79 -21.38
CA LEU A 150 -11.83 -19.11 -20.10
C LEU A 150 -12.26 -17.64 -20.26
N THR A 151 -12.91 -17.10 -19.25
CA THR A 151 -13.32 -15.69 -19.21
C THR A 151 -12.24 -14.83 -18.54
N VAL A 152 -12.02 -13.63 -19.07
CA VAL A 152 -11.03 -12.67 -18.57
C VAL A 152 -11.70 -11.35 -18.25
N GLY A 153 -11.42 -10.81 -17.07
CA GLY A 153 -11.85 -9.50 -16.62
C GLY A 153 -10.66 -8.60 -16.29
N VAL A 154 -10.89 -7.30 -16.32
CA VAL A 154 -9.93 -6.30 -15.84
C VAL A 154 -10.67 -5.34 -14.92
N VAL A 155 -10.03 -4.99 -13.80
CA VAL A 155 -10.53 -3.99 -12.85
C VAL A 155 -9.62 -2.77 -12.91
N LEU A 156 -10.22 -1.62 -13.25
CA LEU A 156 -9.56 -0.34 -13.38
C LEU A 156 -10.20 0.67 -12.42
N ASN A 157 -9.46 1.70 -12.06
CA ASN A 157 -9.93 2.72 -11.13
C ASN A 157 -11.23 3.41 -11.61
N SER A 158 -11.38 3.66 -12.92
CA SER A 158 -12.54 4.35 -13.49
C SER A 158 -13.84 3.54 -13.52
N MET A 159 -13.83 2.25 -13.18
CA MET A 159 -14.97 1.35 -13.27
C MET A 159 -15.95 1.51 -12.11
N ASN A 160 -17.25 1.37 -12.42
CA ASN A 160 -18.30 1.30 -11.41
C ASN A 160 -18.41 -0.10 -10.78
N ASN A 161 -19.22 -0.23 -9.72
CA ASN A 161 -19.35 -1.48 -8.96
C ASN A 161 -19.92 -2.65 -9.79
N GLU A 162 -20.82 -2.40 -10.74
CA GLU A 162 -21.38 -3.45 -11.60
C GLU A 162 -20.32 -4.01 -12.55
N GLU A 163 -19.54 -3.12 -13.18
CA GLU A 163 -18.42 -3.49 -14.05
C GLU A 163 -17.34 -4.25 -13.27
N ARG A 164 -16.99 -3.80 -12.05
CA ARG A 164 -16.02 -4.47 -11.16
C ARG A 164 -16.51 -5.87 -10.79
N ARG A 165 -17.79 -6.01 -10.41
CA ARG A 165 -18.37 -7.31 -10.07
C ARG A 165 -18.33 -8.26 -11.27
N ALA A 166 -18.66 -7.79 -12.45
CA ALA A 166 -18.58 -8.59 -13.66
C ALA A 166 -17.15 -9.06 -13.92
N ALA A 167 -16.15 -8.19 -13.74
CA ALA A 167 -14.74 -8.52 -13.92
C ALA A 167 -14.23 -9.53 -12.86
N TYR A 168 -14.58 -9.35 -11.57
CA TYR A 168 -14.19 -10.32 -10.53
C TYR A 168 -14.87 -11.69 -10.68
N ASN A 169 -16.00 -11.77 -11.35
CA ASN A 169 -16.68 -13.04 -11.62
C ASN A 169 -16.10 -13.81 -12.83
N CYS A 170 -15.17 -13.25 -13.57
CA CYS A 170 -14.44 -13.96 -14.61
C CYS A 170 -13.51 -15.03 -13.99
N ASP A 171 -13.11 -16.03 -14.81
CA ASP A 171 -12.17 -17.07 -14.38
C ASP A 171 -10.82 -16.47 -13.96
N ILE A 172 -10.37 -15.43 -14.69
CA ILE A 172 -9.12 -14.72 -14.48
C ILE A 172 -9.41 -13.21 -14.45
N THR A 173 -8.92 -12.52 -13.44
CA THR A 173 -9.10 -11.07 -13.26
C THR A 173 -7.76 -10.36 -13.14
N TYR A 174 -7.50 -9.42 -14.05
CA TYR A 174 -6.36 -8.50 -13.94
C TYR A 174 -6.77 -7.30 -13.11
N VAL A 175 -5.96 -6.93 -12.12
CA VAL A 175 -6.29 -5.85 -11.19
C VAL A 175 -5.01 -5.22 -10.63
N THR A 176 -5.06 -3.93 -10.26
CA THR A 176 -3.94 -3.32 -9.54
C THR A 176 -3.98 -3.72 -8.06
N ASN A 177 -2.82 -3.73 -7.42
CA ASN A 177 -2.70 -3.99 -5.99
C ASN A 177 -3.55 -3.02 -5.15
N ASN A 178 -3.61 -1.75 -5.54
CA ASN A 178 -4.38 -0.73 -4.86
C ASN A 178 -5.89 -0.98 -4.99
N GLU A 179 -6.40 -1.18 -6.22
CA GLU A 179 -7.83 -1.42 -6.45
C GLU A 179 -8.31 -2.71 -5.79
N LEU A 180 -7.49 -3.77 -5.83
CA LEU A 180 -7.79 -5.03 -5.14
C LEU A 180 -8.01 -4.81 -3.64
N GLY A 181 -7.13 -4.04 -3.00
CA GLY A 181 -7.23 -3.77 -1.57
C GLY A 181 -8.33 -2.77 -1.22
N PHE A 182 -8.55 -1.75 -2.05
CA PHE A 182 -9.67 -0.83 -1.83
C PHE A 182 -11.02 -1.51 -2.06
N ASP A 183 -11.14 -2.41 -3.03
CA ASP A 183 -12.35 -3.19 -3.23
C ASP A 183 -12.61 -4.12 -2.04
N TYR A 184 -11.56 -4.75 -1.47
CA TYR A 184 -11.69 -5.50 -0.24
C TYR A 184 -12.21 -4.63 0.93
N LEU A 185 -11.67 -3.43 1.11
CA LEU A 185 -12.14 -2.53 2.15
C LEU A 185 -13.56 -2.03 1.88
N ARG A 186 -13.89 -1.67 0.63
CA ARG A 186 -15.24 -1.24 0.23
C ARG A 186 -16.26 -2.35 0.45
N ASP A 187 -15.96 -3.59 0.12
CA ASP A 187 -16.84 -4.74 0.33
C ASP A 187 -17.14 -4.97 1.82
N ASN A 188 -16.21 -4.60 2.71
CA ASN A 188 -16.45 -4.66 4.16
C ASN A 188 -17.14 -3.40 4.72
N MET A 189 -17.55 -2.46 3.89
CA MET A 189 -18.32 -1.26 4.26
C MET A 189 -19.71 -1.23 3.62
N VAL A 190 -20.03 -2.15 2.68
CA VAL A 190 -21.34 -2.20 2.01
C VAL A 190 -22.45 -2.59 2.99
N ILE A 191 -23.66 -2.09 2.75
CA ILE A 191 -24.82 -2.35 3.62
C ILE A 191 -25.80 -3.40 3.04
N TYR A 192 -25.60 -3.78 1.77
CA TYR A 192 -26.37 -4.82 1.10
C TYR A 192 -25.42 -5.83 0.42
N LYS A 193 -25.78 -7.12 0.46
CA LYS A 193 -25.01 -8.21 -0.14
C LYS A 193 -24.78 -8.01 -1.65
N GLU A 194 -25.77 -7.44 -2.34
CA GLU A 194 -25.72 -7.18 -3.76
C GLU A 194 -24.70 -6.10 -4.15
N GLN A 195 -24.21 -5.33 -3.19
CA GLN A 195 -23.18 -4.31 -3.42
C GLN A 195 -21.77 -4.88 -3.41
N LEU A 196 -21.58 -6.10 -2.91
CA LEU A 196 -20.29 -6.78 -2.92
C LEU A 196 -19.77 -6.95 -4.34
N VAL A 197 -18.51 -6.63 -4.57
CA VAL A 197 -17.88 -6.76 -5.89
C VAL A 197 -16.97 -7.98 -5.99
N GLN A 198 -16.24 -8.32 -4.92
CA GLN A 198 -15.34 -9.47 -4.88
C GLN A 198 -16.08 -10.76 -4.49
N ARG A 199 -15.66 -11.90 -5.07
CA ARG A 199 -16.23 -13.20 -4.75
C ARG A 199 -15.42 -14.02 -3.76
N GLY A 200 -14.14 -13.74 -3.61
CA GLY A 200 -13.20 -14.43 -2.72
C GLY A 200 -11.76 -14.23 -3.14
N LEU A 201 -10.85 -14.52 -2.24
CA LEU A 201 -9.40 -14.33 -2.41
C LEU A 201 -8.70 -15.70 -2.49
N HIS A 202 -8.91 -16.41 -3.62
CA HIS A 202 -8.38 -17.77 -3.77
C HIS A 202 -6.92 -17.78 -4.19
N PHE A 203 -6.57 -17.25 -5.37
CA PHE A 203 -5.19 -17.25 -5.85
C PHE A 203 -4.77 -15.90 -6.39
N ALA A 204 -3.63 -15.39 -5.89
CA ALA A 204 -2.98 -14.19 -6.38
C ALA A 204 -1.66 -14.51 -7.09
N ILE A 205 -1.53 -14.06 -8.33
CA ILE A 205 -0.28 -14.03 -9.10
C ILE A 205 0.17 -12.57 -9.10
N ILE A 206 1.27 -12.27 -8.40
CA ILE A 206 1.73 -10.90 -8.21
C ILE A 206 2.87 -10.61 -9.19
N ASP A 207 2.60 -9.78 -10.20
CA ASP A 207 3.63 -9.29 -11.11
C ASP A 207 4.38 -8.13 -10.46
N GLU A 208 5.70 -8.09 -10.67
CA GLU A 208 6.61 -7.16 -10.00
C GLU A 208 6.44 -7.22 -8.48
N VAL A 209 6.48 -8.44 -7.93
CA VAL A 209 6.19 -8.77 -6.52
C VAL A 209 6.99 -7.94 -5.52
N ASP A 210 8.22 -7.57 -5.86
CA ASP A 210 9.08 -6.72 -5.06
C ASP A 210 8.57 -5.27 -4.97
N SER A 211 7.94 -4.74 -6.01
CA SER A 211 7.24 -3.46 -5.91
C SER A 211 6.04 -3.53 -4.99
N VAL A 212 5.18 -4.51 -5.24
CA VAL A 212 3.90 -4.64 -4.54
C VAL A 212 4.10 -4.95 -3.05
N LEU A 213 4.96 -5.93 -2.73
CA LEU A 213 5.09 -6.45 -1.37
C LEU A 213 6.23 -5.83 -0.55
N ILE A 214 7.15 -5.08 -1.18
CA ILE A 214 8.25 -4.43 -0.47
C ILE A 214 8.13 -2.90 -0.57
N ASP A 215 8.11 -2.32 -1.78
CA ASP A 215 8.14 -0.87 -1.94
C ASP A 215 6.83 -0.22 -1.49
N GLU A 216 5.70 -0.70 -1.99
CA GLU A 216 4.38 -0.14 -1.66
C GLU A 216 3.85 -0.60 -0.30
N ALA A 217 4.42 -1.67 0.27
CA ALA A 217 4.01 -2.21 1.56
C ALA A 217 4.52 -1.41 2.78
N ARG A 218 5.11 -0.25 2.58
CA ARG A 218 5.54 0.67 3.65
C ARG A 218 4.37 1.42 4.30
N THR A 219 3.28 1.58 3.59
CA THR A 219 2.08 2.28 4.07
C THR A 219 0.84 1.42 3.86
N PRO A 220 -0.10 1.38 4.82
CA PRO A 220 -1.35 0.65 4.65
C PRO A 220 -2.25 1.33 3.61
N LEU A 221 -3.24 0.60 3.13
CA LEU A 221 -4.37 1.15 2.38
C LEU A 221 -5.36 1.75 3.36
N ILE A 222 -5.82 2.98 3.12
CA ILE A 222 -6.71 3.71 4.02
C ILE A 222 -7.86 4.29 3.21
N ILE A 223 -9.09 4.04 3.66
CA ILE A 223 -10.29 4.74 3.23
C ILE A 223 -10.63 5.79 4.30
N SER A 224 -10.79 7.04 3.88
CA SER A 224 -11.02 8.17 4.77
C SER A 224 -12.41 8.78 4.59
N GLY A 225 -12.96 9.29 5.69
CA GLY A 225 -14.16 10.11 5.74
C GLY A 225 -13.90 11.45 6.42
N GLN A 226 -14.91 12.32 6.50
CA GLN A 226 -14.77 13.62 7.17
C GLN A 226 -14.81 13.48 8.68
N SER A 227 -13.82 14.06 9.37
CA SER A 227 -13.81 14.22 10.81
C SER A 227 -14.60 15.46 11.25
N GLY A 228 -15.16 15.42 12.47
CA GLY A 228 -15.81 16.56 13.12
C GLY A 228 -14.85 17.54 13.82
N LYS A 229 -13.54 17.24 13.89
CA LYS A 229 -12.53 18.01 14.66
C LYS A 229 -12.29 19.42 14.11
N SER A 230 -11.88 20.34 15.00
CA SER A 230 -11.66 21.75 14.69
C SER A 230 -10.34 21.98 13.96
N THR A 231 -10.33 22.80 12.92
CA THR A 231 -9.10 23.18 12.17
C THR A 231 -8.30 24.29 12.85
N LYS A 232 -8.86 24.98 13.86
CA LYS A 232 -8.22 26.14 14.51
C LYS A 232 -6.97 25.78 15.31
N LEU A 233 -6.86 24.56 15.82
CA LEU A 233 -5.72 24.10 16.59
C LEU A 233 -4.46 24.05 15.73
N TYR A 234 -4.58 23.63 14.47
CA TYR A 234 -3.44 23.59 13.52
C TYR A 234 -2.86 24.98 13.27
N GLU A 235 -3.72 26.00 13.10
CA GLU A 235 -3.29 27.39 12.94
C GLU A 235 -2.57 27.93 14.19
N ALA A 236 -3.08 27.60 15.39
CA ALA A 236 -2.45 27.99 16.65
C ALA A 236 -1.09 27.31 16.85
N CYS A 237 -0.99 26.02 16.53
CA CYS A 237 0.28 25.28 16.59
C CYS A 237 1.30 25.78 15.55
N ASP A 238 0.88 26.19 14.34
CA ASP A 238 1.76 26.79 13.36
C ASP A 238 2.37 28.09 13.86
N ILE A 239 1.56 28.98 14.50
CA ILE A 239 2.04 30.23 15.08
C ILE A 239 3.09 29.97 16.16
N LEU A 240 2.87 28.97 17.04
CA LEU A 240 3.82 28.63 18.08
C LEU A 240 5.08 27.97 17.50
N ALA A 241 4.95 27.06 16.55
CA ALA A 241 6.09 26.36 15.93
C ALA A 241 7.12 27.32 15.31
N ARG A 242 6.66 28.46 14.80
CA ARG A 242 7.54 29.53 14.26
C ARG A 242 8.30 30.33 15.35
N GLN A 243 7.85 30.24 16.60
CA GLN A 243 8.46 30.95 17.73
C GLN A 243 9.44 30.06 18.49
N LEU A 244 9.38 28.75 18.29
CA LEU A 244 10.27 27.78 18.92
C LEU A 244 11.62 27.73 18.19
N GLU A 245 12.71 27.62 18.96
CA GLU A 245 14.07 27.57 18.44
C GLU A 245 14.58 26.13 18.34
N ARG A 246 15.12 25.77 17.17
CA ARG A 246 15.76 24.48 16.95
C ARG A 246 17.05 24.39 17.75
N GLY A 247 17.19 23.30 18.50
CA GLY A 247 18.39 22.99 19.25
C GLY A 247 19.19 21.82 18.64
N GLU A 248 20.31 21.52 19.29
CA GLU A 248 21.19 20.40 18.95
C GLU A 248 21.34 19.50 20.18
N ALA A 249 21.44 18.17 19.96
CA ALA A 249 21.80 17.22 20.99
C ALA A 249 23.29 16.88 20.90
N SER A 250 24.01 16.91 22.01
CA SER A 250 25.41 16.49 22.05
C SER A 250 25.49 14.95 22.04
N GLY A 251 25.65 14.35 20.85
CA GLY A 251 25.80 12.90 20.64
C GLY A 251 24.80 12.28 19.67
N GLU A 252 25.16 11.14 19.06
CA GLU A 252 24.21 10.38 18.28
C GLU A 252 23.07 9.87 19.17
N PHE A 253 21.83 10.24 18.86
CA PHE A 253 20.62 9.74 19.49
C PHE A 253 20.49 8.24 19.18
N SER A 254 21.12 7.39 19.98
CA SER A 254 20.92 5.94 19.94
C SER A 254 19.98 5.58 21.08
N LYS A 255 18.93 4.78 20.79
CA LYS A 255 18.10 4.16 21.83
C LYS A 255 18.92 3.45 22.90
N MET A 256 20.15 3.11 22.60
CA MET A 256 21.11 2.46 23.49
C MET A 256 21.70 3.43 24.51
N ASN A 257 21.91 4.73 24.18
CA ASN A 257 22.47 5.72 25.10
C ASN A 257 21.43 6.20 26.12
N ALA A 258 20.15 6.32 25.71
CA ALA A 258 19.05 6.61 26.63
C ALA A 258 18.83 5.48 27.68
N ILE A 259 19.12 4.22 27.33
CA ILE A 259 19.05 3.07 28.24
C ILE A 259 20.27 3.05 29.20
N MET A 260 21.40 3.63 28.80
CA MET A 260 22.63 3.66 29.61
C MET A 260 22.71 4.83 30.60
N GLY A 261 21.73 5.76 30.60
CA GLY A 261 21.67 6.85 31.57
C GLY A 261 22.77 7.90 31.40
N GLU A 262 23.26 8.11 30.17
CA GLU A 262 24.13 9.23 29.87
C GLU A 262 23.28 10.51 29.74
N ASP A 263 23.60 11.53 30.55
CA ASP A 263 23.00 12.87 30.50
C ASP A 263 23.37 13.51 29.16
N ILE A 264 22.38 13.57 28.24
CA ILE A 264 22.51 14.25 26.94
C ILE A 264 22.17 15.72 27.20
N GLU A 265 23.14 16.62 27.04
CA GLU A 265 22.85 18.05 27.06
C GLU A 265 22.06 18.42 25.80
N GLU A 266 20.78 18.72 25.98
CA GLU A 266 19.87 19.22 24.95
C GLU A 266 19.84 20.75 25.00
N THR A 267 19.95 21.40 23.85
CA THR A 267 19.83 22.86 23.71
C THR A 267 18.59 23.21 22.88
N GLY A 268 18.06 24.42 23.02
CA GLY A 268 16.89 24.89 22.26
C GLY A 268 15.56 24.29 22.76
N ASP A 269 14.50 24.51 21.99
CA ASP A 269 13.15 24.12 22.36
C ASP A 269 12.72 22.75 21.77
N PHE A 270 13.37 22.36 20.67
CA PHE A 270 13.12 21.04 20.03
C PHE A 270 14.33 20.57 19.23
N ILE A 271 14.43 19.26 19.09
CA ILE A 271 15.49 18.57 18.37
C ILE A 271 14.90 17.86 17.16
N VAL A 272 15.59 17.94 16.02
CA VAL A 272 15.19 17.30 14.75
C VAL A 272 16.15 16.15 14.45
N ASN A 273 15.60 14.95 14.30
CA ASN A 273 16.35 13.81 13.79
C ASN A 273 15.99 13.58 12.30
N GLU A 274 16.83 14.07 11.41
CA GLU A 274 16.61 13.95 9.95
C GLU A 274 16.66 12.51 9.45
N LYS A 275 17.46 11.63 10.11
CA LYS A 275 17.59 10.21 9.75
C LYS A 275 16.31 9.42 10.04
N GLU A 276 15.66 9.73 11.15
CA GLU A 276 14.42 9.06 11.60
C GLU A 276 13.16 9.84 11.22
N LYS A 277 13.33 11.01 10.61
CA LYS A 277 12.23 11.96 10.26
C LYS A 277 11.34 12.28 11.48
N THR A 278 11.93 12.44 12.66
CA THR A 278 11.24 12.75 13.91
C THR A 278 11.64 14.11 14.48
N VAL A 279 10.74 14.69 15.25
CA VAL A 279 10.98 15.92 16.04
C VAL A 279 10.54 15.67 17.47
N ASN A 280 11.37 16.04 18.43
CA ASN A 280 11.10 15.90 19.85
C ASN A 280 11.23 17.25 20.54
N LEU A 281 10.28 17.56 21.45
CA LEU A 281 10.36 18.74 22.31
C LEU A 281 11.36 18.49 23.45
N THR A 282 12.14 19.52 23.77
CA THR A 282 12.95 19.55 25.00
C THR A 282 12.11 19.99 26.21
N GLU A 283 12.64 19.91 27.41
CA GLU A 283 11.95 20.42 28.61
C GLU A 283 11.57 21.91 28.48
N ASP A 284 12.44 22.73 27.88
CA ASP A 284 12.18 24.15 27.70
C ASP A 284 11.10 24.38 26.63
N GLY A 285 11.08 23.54 25.57
CA GLY A 285 10.01 23.54 24.58
C GLY A 285 8.67 23.17 25.19
N VAL A 286 8.59 22.14 26.01
CA VAL A 286 7.38 21.73 26.73
C VAL A 286 6.84 22.90 27.58
N LYS A 287 7.67 23.56 28.36
CA LYS A 287 7.26 24.72 29.20
C LYS A 287 6.71 25.89 28.36
N LYS A 288 7.28 26.12 27.17
CA LYS A 288 6.79 27.18 26.27
C LYS A 288 5.42 26.80 25.66
N VAL A 289 5.20 25.52 25.31
CA VAL A 289 3.92 25.01 24.82
C VAL A 289 2.85 25.14 25.90
N GLU A 290 3.13 24.68 27.11
CA GLU A 290 2.22 24.78 28.27
C GLU A 290 1.81 26.22 28.56
N LYS A 291 2.77 27.13 28.53
CA LYS A 291 2.52 28.58 28.74
C LYS A 291 1.66 29.18 27.63
N PHE A 292 1.87 28.78 26.35
CA PHE A 292 1.13 29.33 25.20
C PHE A 292 -0.33 28.87 25.21
N PHE A 293 -0.58 27.61 25.52
CA PHE A 293 -1.93 27.05 25.56
C PHE A 293 -2.62 27.19 26.91
N HIS A 294 -1.93 27.74 27.93
CA HIS A 294 -2.44 27.88 29.32
C HIS A 294 -2.86 26.56 29.97
N ILE A 295 -2.07 25.52 29.79
CA ILE A 295 -2.25 24.18 30.34
C ILE A 295 -1.19 23.93 31.45
N GLU A 296 -1.52 23.07 32.42
CA GLU A 296 -0.61 22.78 33.53
C GLU A 296 0.42 21.69 33.19
N ASN A 297 0.01 20.69 32.40
CA ASN A 297 0.89 19.57 32.04
C ASN A 297 0.53 19.06 30.63
N LEU A 298 1.50 19.14 29.70
CA LEU A 298 1.31 18.71 28.32
C LEU A 298 1.15 17.17 28.18
N ALA A 299 1.66 16.40 29.15
CA ALA A 299 1.59 14.94 29.13
C ALA A 299 0.25 14.38 29.64
N ASP A 300 -0.68 15.21 30.12
CA ASP A 300 -1.99 14.76 30.54
C ASP A 300 -2.81 14.24 29.35
N PRO A 301 -3.62 13.18 29.54
CA PRO A 301 -4.44 12.60 28.48
C PRO A 301 -5.34 13.61 27.76
N GLU A 302 -5.83 14.64 28.47
CA GLU A 302 -6.67 15.70 27.90
C GLU A 302 -5.90 16.64 26.96
N ASN A 303 -4.56 16.70 27.06
CA ASN A 303 -3.68 17.59 26.28
C ASN A 303 -2.92 16.87 25.15
N LEU A 304 -3.11 15.56 24.97
CA LEU A 304 -2.44 14.77 23.93
C LEU A 304 -2.67 15.32 22.51
N GLU A 305 -3.85 15.87 22.24
CA GLU A 305 -4.16 16.49 20.95
C GLU A 305 -3.30 17.73 20.69
N ILE A 306 -3.03 18.55 21.71
CA ILE A 306 -2.14 19.72 21.61
C ILE A 306 -0.70 19.27 21.38
N GLN A 307 -0.24 18.27 22.16
CA GLN A 307 1.09 17.70 22.02
C GLN A 307 1.31 17.14 20.62
N HIS A 308 0.36 16.38 20.10
CA HIS A 308 0.41 15.82 18.76
C HIS A 308 0.50 16.91 17.69
N ASN A 309 -0.40 17.90 17.74
CA ASN A 309 -0.47 18.95 16.73
C ASN A 309 0.77 19.87 16.71
N ILE A 310 1.39 20.15 17.87
CA ILE A 310 2.63 20.94 17.89
C ILE A 310 3.81 20.16 17.28
N ILE A 311 3.90 18.85 17.54
CA ILE A 311 4.91 17.99 16.91
C ILE A 311 4.72 17.96 15.40
N LEU A 312 3.48 17.86 14.92
CA LEU A 312 3.17 17.91 13.48
C LEU A 312 3.54 19.26 12.84
N ALA A 313 3.25 20.36 13.52
CA ALA A 313 3.63 21.70 13.05
C ALA A 313 5.17 21.81 12.94
N LEU A 314 5.91 21.34 13.94
CA LEU A 314 7.38 21.33 13.90
C LEU A 314 7.93 20.42 12.81
N ARG A 315 7.33 19.24 12.58
CA ARG A 315 7.67 18.36 11.46
C ARG A 315 7.40 19.03 10.11
N ALA A 316 6.26 19.68 9.96
CA ALA A 316 5.90 20.39 8.73
C ALA A 316 6.92 21.49 8.39
N HIS A 317 7.43 22.20 9.40
CA HIS A 317 8.42 23.26 9.19
C HIS A 317 9.84 22.76 8.93
N ASN A 318 10.27 21.67 9.59
CA ASN A 318 11.67 21.25 9.60
C ASN A 318 11.99 20.05 8.71
N LEU A 319 10.98 19.21 8.36
CA LEU A 319 11.17 17.96 7.64
C LEU A 319 10.34 17.84 6.36
N MET A 320 9.47 18.83 6.07
CA MET A 320 8.65 18.82 4.86
C MET A 320 8.96 20.08 4.03
N PHE A 321 9.50 19.89 2.84
CA PHE A 321 9.97 20.99 1.99
C PHE A 321 9.08 21.15 0.76
N ARG A 322 8.74 22.39 0.48
CA ARG A 322 7.99 22.75 -0.72
C ARG A 322 8.82 22.44 -1.97
N ASP A 323 8.16 21.99 -3.03
CA ASP A 323 8.75 21.59 -4.31
C ASP A 323 9.63 20.31 -4.24
N GLN A 324 9.73 19.67 -3.05
CA GLN A 324 10.36 18.36 -2.84
C GLN A 324 9.32 17.34 -2.38
N ASP A 325 8.75 17.56 -1.19
CA ASP A 325 7.78 16.65 -0.58
C ASP A 325 6.34 16.98 -1.00
N TYR A 326 6.05 18.25 -1.28
CA TYR A 326 4.73 18.72 -1.70
C TYR A 326 4.83 19.96 -2.59
N VAL A 327 3.76 20.21 -3.35
CA VAL A 327 3.58 21.46 -4.12
C VAL A 327 2.25 22.10 -3.74
N VAL A 328 2.16 23.43 -3.92
CA VAL A 328 0.90 24.16 -3.78
C VAL A 328 0.42 24.55 -5.17
N ASN A 329 -0.78 24.10 -5.55
CA ASN A 329 -1.35 24.44 -6.86
C ASN A 329 -1.90 25.87 -6.93
N SER A 330 -2.33 26.31 -8.11
CA SER A 330 -2.91 27.63 -8.34
C SER A 330 -4.25 27.86 -7.63
N GLU A 331 -4.88 26.82 -7.09
CA GLU A 331 -6.14 26.87 -6.35
C GLU A 331 -5.90 26.94 -4.84
N GLY A 332 -4.63 26.94 -4.42
CA GLY A 332 -4.23 26.97 -3.00
C GLY A 332 -4.37 25.61 -2.31
N GLU A 333 -4.28 24.51 -3.05
CA GLU A 333 -4.31 23.18 -2.47
C GLU A 333 -2.91 22.60 -2.39
N VAL A 334 -2.58 22.00 -1.26
CA VAL A 334 -1.35 21.22 -1.06
C VAL A 334 -1.51 19.87 -1.76
N MET A 335 -0.53 19.51 -2.58
CA MET A 335 -0.48 18.21 -3.26
C MET A 335 0.84 17.53 -2.93
N ILE A 336 0.77 16.24 -2.60
CA ILE A 336 1.94 15.43 -2.27
C ILE A 336 2.77 15.17 -3.52
N VAL A 337 4.08 15.19 -3.35
CA VAL A 337 5.05 14.67 -4.33
C VAL A 337 5.57 13.34 -3.78
N ASP A 338 5.45 12.29 -4.56
CA ASP A 338 5.95 10.97 -4.17
C ASP A 338 7.48 10.95 -4.11
N GLU A 339 8.03 10.62 -2.98
CA GLU A 339 9.47 10.59 -2.71
C GLU A 339 10.23 9.66 -3.65
N PHE A 340 9.58 8.57 -4.11
CA PHE A 340 10.23 7.56 -4.97
C PHE A 340 10.09 7.85 -6.46
N THR A 341 8.94 8.36 -6.87
CA THR A 341 8.65 8.58 -8.30
C THR A 341 8.77 10.04 -8.69
N GLY A 342 8.80 10.96 -7.72
CA GLY A 342 8.74 12.40 -7.92
C GLY A 342 7.41 12.87 -8.53
N ARG A 343 6.38 12.02 -8.51
CA ARG A 343 5.07 12.29 -9.09
C ARG A 343 4.23 13.13 -8.15
N ILE A 344 3.54 14.12 -8.71
CA ILE A 344 2.47 14.80 -7.98
C ILE A 344 1.32 13.82 -7.84
N MET A 345 0.86 13.62 -6.61
CA MET A 345 -0.25 12.72 -6.27
C MET A 345 -1.53 13.52 -6.00
N PRO A 346 -2.34 13.79 -7.03
CA PRO A 346 -3.58 14.54 -6.84
C PRO A 346 -4.55 13.73 -5.97
N GLY A 347 -5.22 14.40 -5.03
CA GLY A 347 -6.21 13.76 -4.16
C GLY A 347 -5.63 13.03 -2.95
N ARG A 348 -4.32 12.75 -2.93
CA ARG A 348 -3.65 12.18 -1.73
C ARG A 348 -3.40 13.24 -0.67
N ARG A 349 -3.48 12.81 0.59
CA ARG A 349 -3.19 13.64 1.76
C ARG A 349 -2.25 12.87 2.69
N TYR A 350 -1.35 13.59 3.37
CA TYR A 350 -0.60 13.00 4.46
C TYR A 350 -1.56 12.63 5.59
N SER A 351 -1.32 11.49 6.23
CA SER A 351 -2.08 11.00 7.39
C SER A 351 -1.81 11.82 8.65
N ASP A 352 -2.56 11.51 9.68
CA ASP A 352 -2.33 11.91 11.07
C ASP A 352 -2.29 13.43 11.30
N GLY A 353 -2.95 14.22 10.48
CA GLY A 353 -2.95 15.68 10.60
C GLY A 353 -1.75 16.40 9.96
N LEU A 354 -0.74 15.68 9.45
CA LEU A 354 0.45 16.31 8.85
C LEU A 354 0.10 17.17 7.64
N HIS A 355 -0.90 16.73 6.84
CA HIS A 355 -1.36 17.52 5.69
C HIS A 355 -1.94 18.86 6.12
N GLN A 356 -2.73 18.89 7.18
CA GLN A 356 -3.32 20.07 7.76
C GLN A 356 -2.24 21.00 8.36
N ALA A 357 -1.22 20.41 8.97
CA ALA A 357 -0.07 21.18 9.47
C ALA A 357 0.71 21.85 8.32
N ILE A 358 0.83 21.19 7.16
CA ILE A 358 1.42 21.78 5.96
C ILE A 358 0.49 22.84 5.37
N GLU A 359 -0.82 22.62 5.31
CA GLU A 359 -1.81 23.61 4.88
C GLU A 359 -1.73 24.87 5.76
N ALA A 360 -1.59 24.72 7.08
CA ALA A 360 -1.38 25.84 8.02
C ALA A 360 -0.05 26.55 7.77
N LYS A 361 1.05 25.81 7.60
CA LYS A 361 2.38 26.35 7.26
C LYS A 361 2.36 27.19 5.99
N GLU A 362 1.69 26.75 4.94
CA GLU A 362 1.61 27.45 3.65
C GLU A 362 0.52 28.54 3.63
N HIS A 363 -0.19 28.77 4.75
CA HIS A 363 -1.27 29.76 4.88
C HIS A 363 -2.39 29.56 3.84
N VAL A 364 -2.64 28.34 3.45
CA VAL A 364 -3.79 27.96 2.64
C VAL A 364 -4.93 27.52 3.55
N LYS A 365 -6.13 27.38 3.01
CA LYS A 365 -7.29 26.97 3.80
C LYS A 365 -7.09 25.57 4.37
N VAL A 366 -6.96 25.46 5.68
CA VAL A 366 -6.88 24.17 6.38
C VAL A 366 -8.22 23.43 6.22
N LYS A 367 -8.16 22.28 5.55
CA LYS A 367 -9.33 21.40 5.37
C LYS A 367 -9.52 20.57 6.63
N ARG A 368 -10.78 20.14 6.87
CA ARG A 368 -11.06 19.25 8.02
C ARG A 368 -10.23 17.98 7.95
N GLU A 369 -9.87 17.49 9.10
CA GLU A 369 -9.18 16.22 9.26
C GLU A 369 -9.98 15.08 8.65
N SER A 370 -9.30 14.12 8.06
CA SER A 370 -9.93 12.91 7.55
C SER A 370 -9.89 11.85 8.65
N LYS A 371 -11.03 11.30 9.01
CA LYS A 371 -11.11 10.13 9.90
C LYS A 371 -10.88 8.86 9.09
N THR A 372 -10.09 7.93 9.60
CA THR A 372 -9.91 6.60 9.01
C THR A 372 -11.20 5.79 9.17
N LEU A 373 -11.80 5.37 8.07
CA LEU A 373 -13.00 4.53 8.06
C LEU A 373 -12.67 3.05 7.96
N ALA A 374 -11.66 2.72 7.17
CA ALA A 374 -11.17 1.36 7.01
C ALA A 374 -9.70 1.37 6.62
N THR A 375 -8.95 0.39 7.07
CA THR A 375 -7.52 0.26 6.77
C THR A 375 -7.13 -1.21 6.67
N ILE A 376 -6.13 -1.51 5.82
CA ILE A 376 -5.46 -2.81 5.76
C ILE A 376 -4.05 -2.64 5.21
N THR A 377 -3.09 -3.39 5.74
CA THR A 377 -1.75 -3.45 5.15
C THR A 377 -1.73 -4.41 3.95
N PHE A 378 -0.82 -4.18 2.99
CA PHE A 378 -0.64 -5.13 1.87
C PHE A 378 -0.25 -6.51 2.37
N GLN A 379 0.56 -6.58 3.44
CA GLN A 379 0.96 -7.83 4.07
C GLN A 379 -0.27 -8.65 4.49
N ASN A 380 -1.19 -8.05 5.23
CA ASN A 380 -2.39 -8.71 5.70
C ASN A 380 -3.37 -9.01 4.55
N LEU A 381 -3.49 -8.11 3.56
CA LEU A 381 -4.33 -8.35 2.39
C LEU A 381 -3.89 -9.60 1.61
N PHE A 382 -2.61 -9.67 1.24
CA PHE A 382 -2.11 -10.80 0.45
C PHE A 382 -2.01 -12.10 1.26
N ASN A 383 -1.90 -12.02 2.58
CA ASN A 383 -1.96 -13.20 3.45
C ASN A 383 -3.37 -13.78 3.60
N LYS A 384 -4.42 -13.09 3.13
CA LYS A 384 -5.80 -13.62 3.06
C LYS A 384 -6.06 -14.52 1.86
N PHE A 385 -5.19 -14.50 0.86
CA PHE A 385 -5.31 -15.43 -0.26
C PHE A 385 -4.96 -16.85 0.19
N ASP A 386 -5.76 -17.83 -0.23
CA ASP A 386 -5.48 -19.25 0.01
C ASP A 386 -4.12 -19.64 -0.59
N LYS A 387 -3.80 -19.08 -1.75
CA LYS A 387 -2.55 -19.29 -2.47
C LYS A 387 -2.06 -17.97 -3.08
N LYS A 388 -0.77 -17.74 -2.99
CA LYS A 388 -0.12 -16.58 -3.61
C LYS A 388 1.22 -16.97 -4.22
N SER A 389 1.58 -16.30 -5.29
CA SER A 389 2.89 -16.42 -5.93
C SER A 389 3.32 -15.10 -6.52
N GLY A 390 4.61 -14.95 -6.79
CA GLY A 390 5.13 -13.69 -7.28
C GLY A 390 6.25 -13.85 -8.30
N MET A 391 6.36 -12.88 -9.21
CA MET A 391 7.43 -12.85 -10.20
C MET A 391 8.06 -11.47 -10.27
N THR A 392 9.37 -11.43 -10.40
CA THR A 392 10.17 -10.21 -10.63
C THR A 392 11.55 -10.55 -11.15
N GLY A 393 12.32 -9.57 -11.57
CA GLY A 393 13.73 -9.74 -11.96
C GLY A 393 14.74 -9.60 -10.81
N THR A 394 14.28 -9.31 -9.58
CA THR A 394 15.15 -8.81 -8.49
C THR A 394 14.63 -9.17 -7.08
N ALA A 395 14.19 -10.39 -6.84
CA ALA A 395 13.65 -10.81 -5.54
C ALA A 395 14.70 -11.32 -4.53
N LEU A 396 15.79 -11.91 -5.03
CA LEU A 396 16.76 -12.64 -4.20
C LEU A 396 17.40 -11.79 -3.10
N THR A 397 17.54 -10.49 -3.33
CA THR A 397 18.09 -9.56 -2.33
C THR A 397 17.19 -9.44 -1.09
N GLU A 398 15.90 -9.66 -1.25
CA GLU A 398 14.86 -9.53 -0.21
C GLU A 398 14.24 -10.90 0.17
N GLU A 399 14.89 -12.01 -0.20
CA GLU A 399 14.38 -13.37 0.05
C GLU A 399 13.99 -13.61 1.52
N LYS A 400 14.79 -13.08 2.45
CA LYS A 400 14.51 -13.20 3.87
C LYS A 400 13.16 -12.57 4.24
N GLU A 401 12.86 -11.39 3.72
CA GLU A 401 11.60 -10.71 3.99
C GLU A 401 10.41 -11.44 3.38
N PHE A 402 10.53 -11.91 2.13
CA PHE A 402 9.50 -12.72 1.49
C PHE A 402 9.18 -13.99 2.25
N ARG A 403 10.19 -14.63 2.82
CA ARG A 403 10.01 -15.84 3.62
C ARG A 403 9.38 -15.53 4.99
N ASP A 404 9.92 -14.53 5.71
CA ASP A 404 9.52 -14.22 7.08
C ASP A 404 8.11 -13.62 7.16
N ILE A 405 7.68 -12.81 6.18
CA ILE A 405 6.40 -12.10 6.19
C ILE A 405 5.32 -12.83 5.38
N TYR A 406 5.69 -13.33 4.19
CA TYR A 406 4.71 -13.87 3.24
C TYR A 406 4.76 -15.39 3.09
N GLY A 407 5.75 -16.05 3.71
CA GLY A 407 5.94 -17.49 3.62
C GLY A 407 6.37 -17.97 2.22
N MET A 408 6.92 -17.09 1.39
CA MET A 408 7.35 -17.39 0.03
C MET A 408 8.87 -17.39 -0.06
N ASP A 409 9.46 -18.44 -0.60
CA ASP A 409 10.88 -18.49 -0.95
C ASP A 409 11.11 -18.05 -2.41
N VAL A 410 12.36 -17.71 -2.73
CA VAL A 410 12.76 -17.21 -4.04
C VAL A 410 13.55 -18.29 -4.78
N VAL A 411 13.15 -18.56 -6.01
CA VAL A 411 13.92 -19.44 -6.91
C VAL A 411 14.40 -18.64 -8.11
N GLU A 412 15.71 -18.56 -8.27
CA GLU A 412 16.34 -17.91 -9.43
C GLU A 412 16.29 -18.85 -10.64
N ILE A 413 15.70 -18.35 -11.74
CA ILE A 413 15.55 -19.09 -12.99
C ILE A 413 16.65 -18.64 -13.97
N PRO A 414 17.36 -19.55 -14.62
CA PRO A 414 18.35 -19.19 -15.62
C PRO A 414 17.70 -18.46 -16.81
N THR A 415 18.44 -17.54 -17.42
CA THR A 415 18.01 -16.85 -18.63
C THR A 415 17.98 -17.80 -19.83
N ASN A 416 17.05 -17.56 -20.77
CA ASN A 416 16.93 -18.36 -22.00
C ASN A 416 18.20 -18.28 -22.85
N VAL A 417 18.79 -17.08 -22.96
CA VAL A 417 20.09 -16.83 -23.58
C VAL A 417 21.02 -16.18 -22.55
N PRO A 418 22.29 -16.55 -22.47
CA PRO A 418 23.22 -15.93 -21.52
C PRO A 418 23.29 -14.42 -21.68
N VAL A 419 23.37 -13.70 -20.55
CA VAL A 419 23.48 -12.23 -20.52
C VAL A 419 24.85 -11.81 -21.03
N GLN A 420 24.88 -10.94 -22.04
CA GLN A 420 26.13 -10.39 -22.62
C GLN A 420 26.46 -8.98 -22.12
N ARG A 421 25.60 -8.37 -21.30
CA ARG A 421 25.83 -7.05 -20.73
C ARG A 421 27.07 -7.03 -19.84
N VAL A 422 27.86 -5.97 -20.00
CA VAL A 422 29.05 -5.70 -19.17
C VAL A 422 28.66 -4.68 -18.08
N ASP A 423 28.78 -5.07 -16.82
CA ASP A 423 28.54 -4.19 -15.68
C ASP A 423 29.91 -3.66 -15.19
N LEU A 424 30.17 -2.36 -15.43
CA LEU A 424 31.38 -1.68 -15.02
C LEU A 424 31.35 -1.28 -13.54
N ASP A 425 32.53 -1.14 -12.93
CA ASP A 425 32.65 -0.61 -11.56
C ASP A 425 32.18 0.84 -11.49
N ASP A 426 31.71 1.24 -10.28
CA ASP A 426 31.21 2.58 -10.04
C ASP A 426 32.29 3.64 -10.27
N ALA A 427 31.90 4.74 -10.92
CA ALA A 427 32.73 5.93 -11.10
C ALA A 427 32.42 6.92 -9.96
N VAL A 428 33.35 7.13 -9.05
CA VAL A 428 33.13 7.96 -7.84
C VAL A 428 33.85 9.29 -8.00
N TYR A 429 33.10 10.37 -7.72
CA TYR A 429 33.57 11.76 -7.80
C TYR A 429 33.45 12.47 -6.44
N LYS A 430 34.20 13.51 -6.25
CA LYS A 430 34.17 14.30 -5.02
C LYS A 430 32.86 15.10 -4.88
N THR A 431 32.42 15.74 -5.95
CA THR A 431 31.26 16.65 -5.96
C THR A 431 30.17 16.20 -6.94
N LYS A 432 28.93 16.60 -6.68
CA LYS A 432 27.79 16.38 -7.60
C LYS A 432 28.03 17.06 -8.96
N ARG A 433 28.70 18.22 -8.98
CA ARG A 433 29.02 18.94 -10.21
C ARG A 433 29.93 18.15 -11.14
N GLU A 434 31.02 17.60 -10.61
CA GLU A 434 31.97 16.76 -11.38
C GLU A 434 31.28 15.52 -11.91
N LYS A 435 30.48 14.86 -11.07
CA LYS A 435 29.66 13.70 -11.43
C LYS A 435 28.78 13.99 -12.63
N TYR A 436 27.99 15.08 -12.60
CA TYR A 436 27.10 15.40 -13.70
C TYR A 436 27.83 15.79 -14.99
N GLN A 437 29.02 16.43 -14.89
CA GLN A 437 29.86 16.69 -16.05
C GLN A 437 30.35 15.39 -16.68
N ALA A 438 30.78 14.43 -15.87
CA ALA A 438 31.21 13.12 -16.33
C ALA A 438 30.06 12.31 -16.97
N VAL A 439 28.85 12.39 -16.41
CA VAL A 439 27.66 11.77 -17.00
C VAL A 439 27.37 12.34 -18.40
N VAL A 440 27.44 13.68 -18.56
CA VAL A 440 27.21 14.33 -19.86
C VAL A 440 28.26 13.90 -20.89
N GLU A 441 29.54 13.80 -20.49
CA GLU A 441 30.59 13.36 -21.39
C GLU A 441 30.41 11.90 -21.80
N ALA A 442 30.05 11.01 -20.86
CA ALA A 442 29.76 9.61 -21.16
C ALA A 442 28.56 9.44 -22.11
N VAL A 443 27.54 10.28 -21.98
CA VAL A 443 26.41 10.31 -22.92
C VAL A 443 26.89 10.76 -24.30
N LYS A 444 27.71 11.79 -24.38
CA LYS A 444 28.26 12.34 -25.63
C LYS A 444 29.11 11.32 -26.37
N GLU A 445 30.00 10.62 -25.67
CA GLU A 445 30.82 9.54 -26.22
C GLU A 445 29.94 8.43 -26.81
N ALA A 446 28.98 7.95 -26.08
CA ALA A 446 28.09 6.88 -26.55
C ALA A 446 27.21 7.33 -27.72
N HIS A 447 26.66 8.56 -27.65
CA HIS A 447 25.87 9.12 -28.75
C HIS A 447 26.69 9.29 -30.04
N ALA A 448 27.98 9.66 -29.92
CA ALA A 448 28.87 9.79 -31.07
C ALA A 448 29.13 8.44 -31.79
N THR A 449 29.06 7.31 -31.08
CA THR A 449 29.16 5.96 -31.66
C THR A 449 27.82 5.40 -32.15
N GLY A 450 26.72 6.12 -31.95
CA GLY A 450 25.36 5.67 -32.24
C GLY A 450 24.80 4.70 -31.22
N GLN A 451 25.48 4.47 -30.09
CA GLN A 451 24.97 3.62 -29.00
C GLN A 451 23.79 4.30 -28.31
N PRO A 452 22.62 3.64 -28.15
CA PRO A 452 21.54 4.20 -27.38
C PRO A 452 21.87 4.26 -25.90
N VAL A 453 21.44 5.35 -25.23
CA VAL A 453 21.76 5.62 -23.82
C VAL A 453 20.49 5.84 -23.01
N LEU A 454 20.39 5.15 -21.89
CA LEU A 454 19.36 5.39 -20.87
C LEU A 454 20.03 5.92 -19.61
N VAL A 455 19.73 7.16 -19.25
CA VAL A 455 20.22 7.81 -18.04
C VAL A 455 19.17 7.68 -16.94
N GLY A 456 19.47 6.91 -15.89
CA GLY A 456 18.63 6.76 -14.72
C GLY A 456 18.89 7.86 -13.68
N THR A 457 17.84 8.57 -13.25
CA THR A 457 17.92 9.61 -12.22
C THR A 457 16.98 9.28 -11.04
N ILE A 458 17.31 9.74 -9.83
CA ILE A 458 16.44 9.52 -8.66
C ILE A 458 15.34 10.57 -8.63
N THR A 459 15.65 11.85 -8.90
CA THR A 459 14.71 12.96 -8.79
C THR A 459 14.42 13.62 -10.13
N ILE A 460 13.26 14.26 -10.21
CA ILE A 460 12.86 15.08 -11.38
C ILE A 460 13.84 16.25 -11.57
N GLU A 461 14.31 16.86 -10.49
CA GLU A 461 15.25 17.99 -10.53
C GLU A 461 16.56 17.61 -11.25
N VAL A 462 17.13 16.43 -10.89
CA VAL A 462 18.35 15.92 -11.55
C VAL A 462 18.07 15.63 -13.03
N SER A 463 16.91 15.08 -13.36
CA SER A 463 16.53 14.81 -14.75
C SER A 463 16.41 16.11 -15.57
N GLU A 464 15.81 17.16 -15.00
CA GLU A 464 15.71 18.47 -15.63
C GLU A 464 17.07 19.17 -15.75
N LEU A 465 17.93 19.04 -14.73
CA LEU A 465 19.30 19.58 -14.76
C LEU A 465 20.12 18.95 -15.88
N LEU A 466 20.14 17.62 -15.95
CA LEU A 466 20.85 16.88 -17.01
C LEU A 466 20.28 17.20 -18.39
N SER A 467 18.96 17.32 -18.52
CA SER A 467 18.32 17.76 -19.77
C SER A 467 18.80 19.15 -20.22
N LYS A 468 18.93 20.09 -19.29
CA LYS A 468 19.49 21.44 -19.61
C LYS A 468 20.97 21.37 -20.03
N MET A 469 21.76 20.48 -19.39
CA MET A 469 23.16 20.31 -19.73
C MET A 469 23.32 19.67 -21.12
N LEU A 470 22.58 18.59 -21.43
CA LEU A 470 22.60 17.93 -22.74
C LEU A 470 22.12 18.85 -23.89
N LYS A 471 21.11 19.69 -23.62
CA LYS A 471 20.68 20.72 -24.59
C LYS A 471 21.76 21.73 -24.92
N LYS A 472 22.61 22.12 -23.94
CA LYS A 472 23.76 23.03 -24.18
C LYS A 472 24.82 22.37 -25.07
N GLU A 473 25.01 21.06 -24.94
CA GLU A 473 25.90 20.27 -25.79
C GLU A 473 25.30 19.92 -27.16
N GLY A 474 24.04 20.31 -27.42
CA GLY A 474 23.34 20.05 -28.69
C GLY A 474 22.87 18.61 -28.88
N ILE A 475 22.82 17.81 -27.83
CA ILE A 475 22.37 16.41 -27.87
C ILE A 475 20.83 16.37 -27.77
N GLN A 476 20.21 15.81 -28.82
CA GLN A 476 18.76 15.55 -28.77
C GLN A 476 18.46 14.39 -27.80
N HIS A 477 17.46 14.56 -26.96
CA HIS A 477 17.11 13.54 -25.98
C HIS A 477 15.64 13.66 -25.56
N ASN A 478 15.10 12.53 -25.09
CA ASN A 478 13.77 12.43 -24.48
C ASN A 478 13.91 12.43 -22.95
N VAL A 479 12.92 13.03 -22.28
CA VAL A 479 12.86 13.01 -20.81
C VAL A 479 11.57 12.32 -20.39
N LEU A 480 11.73 11.23 -19.67
CA LEU A 480 10.66 10.41 -19.13
C LEU A 480 10.58 10.67 -17.63
N ASN A 481 9.63 11.50 -17.26
CA ASN A 481 9.32 11.78 -15.86
C ASN A 481 7.81 11.81 -15.65
N ALA A 482 7.38 11.84 -14.40
CA ALA A 482 5.99 11.79 -13.99
C ALA A 482 5.05 12.86 -14.60
N LYS A 483 5.58 13.86 -15.30
CA LYS A 483 4.77 14.89 -15.96
C LYS A 483 4.16 14.43 -17.29
N TYR A 484 4.64 13.32 -17.87
CA TYR A 484 4.32 12.87 -19.24
C TYR A 484 3.86 11.42 -19.36
N HIS A 485 2.98 10.98 -18.48
CA HIS A 485 2.50 9.60 -18.40
C HIS A 485 1.94 9.01 -19.70
N GLU A 486 1.15 9.79 -20.43
CA GLU A 486 0.47 9.31 -21.63
C GLU A 486 1.45 8.98 -22.78
N LEU A 487 2.64 9.59 -22.75
CA LEU A 487 3.69 9.38 -23.74
C LEU A 487 4.76 8.37 -23.28
N GLU A 488 4.62 7.82 -22.09
CA GLU A 488 5.62 6.97 -21.47
C GLU A 488 5.96 5.74 -22.33
N ALA A 489 4.94 5.06 -22.83
CA ALA A 489 5.12 3.84 -23.63
C ALA A 489 5.80 4.12 -24.98
N GLU A 490 5.50 5.26 -25.63
CA GLU A 490 6.12 5.67 -26.87
C GLU A 490 7.59 6.05 -26.67
N ILE A 491 7.88 6.85 -25.64
CA ILE A 491 9.26 7.26 -25.32
C ILE A 491 10.14 6.06 -24.98
N VAL A 492 9.58 5.07 -24.26
CA VAL A 492 10.32 3.85 -23.92
C VAL A 492 10.55 2.98 -25.15
N ALA A 493 9.59 2.89 -26.05
CA ALA A 493 9.75 2.16 -27.32
C ALA A 493 10.92 2.74 -28.15
N ASP A 494 11.06 4.05 -28.18
CA ASP A 494 12.09 4.76 -28.93
C ASP A 494 13.47 4.74 -28.23
N ALA A 495 13.53 4.40 -26.96
CA ALA A 495 14.79 4.42 -26.20
C ALA A 495 15.83 3.40 -26.68
N GLY A 496 15.44 2.39 -27.44
CA GLY A 496 16.31 1.35 -28.01
C GLY A 496 16.78 1.64 -29.46
N VAL A 497 16.38 2.75 -30.04
CA VAL A 497 16.75 3.13 -31.40
C VAL A 497 18.20 3.66 -31.45
N HIS A 498 18.92 3.39 -32.54
CA HIS A 498 20.29 3.85 -32.77
C HIS A 498 20.48 5.33 -32.46
N GLY A 499 21.43 5.65 -31.56
CA GLY A 499 21.75 7.00 -31.14
C GLY A 499 20.71 7.69 -30.24
N ALA A 500 19.65 6.99 -29.80
CA ALA A 500 18.67 7.57 -28.90
C ALA A 500 19.28 7.87 -27.52
N VAL A 501 18.92 9.02 -26.96
CA VAL A 501 19.25 9.38 -25.57
C VAL A 501 17.98 9.61 -24.79
N THR A 502 17.79 8.86 -23.71
CA THR A 502 16.62 8.96 -22.84
C THR A 502 17.04 9.19 -21.41
N ILE A 503 16.49 10.22 -20.76
CA ILE A 503 16.64 10.43 -19.32
C ILE A 503 15.34 9.92 -18.67
N ALA A 504 15.44 9.00 -17.72
CA ALA A 504 14.27 8.44 -17.04
C ALA A 504 14.45 8.48 -15.52
N THR A 505 13.39 8.82 -14.80
CA THR A 505 13.35 8.56 -13.36
C THR A 505 13.12 7.06 -13.12
N ASN A 506 13.50 6.56 -11.95
CA ASN A 506 13.61 5.12 -11.63
C ASN A 506 12.43 4.25 -12.04
N MET A 507 11.23 4.72 -11.75
CA MET A 507 10.00 3.95 -11.94
C MET A 507 9.39 4.15 -13.33
N ALA A 508 9.85 5.13 -14.08
CA ALA A 508 9.34 5.41 -15.41
C ALA A 508 9.70 4.28 -16.39
N GLY A 509 8.73 3.78 -17.13
CA GLY A 509 8.89 2.67 -18.08
C GLY A 509 9.01 1.28 -17.45
N ARG A 510 8.67 1.09 -16.18
CA ARG A 510 8.62 -0.24 -15.55
C ARG A 510 7.55 -1.10 -16.22
N GLY A 511 7.86 -2.39 -16.42
CA GLY A 511 6.96 -3.31 -17.13
C GLY A 511 6.90 -3.12 -18.65
N THR A 512 7.65 -2.15 -19.21
CA THR A 512 7.75 -1.91 -20.65
C THR A 512 9.10 -2.40 -21.17
N ASP A 513 9.09 -3.10 -22.29
CA ASP A 513 10.29 -3.65 -22.92
C ASP A 513 10.93 -2.65 -23.89
N ILE A 514 12.26 -2.46 -23.76
CA ILE A 514 13.05 -1.64 -24.70
C ILE A 514 13.60 -2.57 -25.80
N LYS A 515 13.11 -2.40 -27.01
CA LYS A 515 13.58 -3.20 -28.18
C LYS A 515 14.68 -2.45 -28.90
N LEU A 516 15.80 -3.14 -29.13
CA LEU A 516 16.91 -2.59 -29.89
C LEU A 516 16.72 -2.83 -31.39
N ASP A 517 17.03 -1.82 -32.19
CA ASP A 517 17.21 -2.02 -33.63
C ASP A 517 18.56 -2.69 -33.95
N GLU A 518 18.74 -3.11 -35.19
CA GLU A 518 19.97 -3.82 -35.60
C GLU A 518 21.23 -2.95 -35.51
N ASP A 519 21.11 -1.66 -35.78
CA ASP A 519 22.26 -0.74 -35.75
C ASP A 519 22.63 -0.38 -34.31
N ALA A 520 21.67 -0.28 -33.41
CA ALA A 520 21.91 -0.16 -31.98
C ALA A 520 22.64 -1.39 -31.41
N ARG A 521 22.24 -2.61 -31.83
CA ARG A 521 22.96 -3.84 -31.43
C ARG A 521 24.43 -3.84 -31.90
N LYS A 522 24.69 -3.40 -33.15
CA LYS A 522 26.05 -3.29 -33.69
C LYS A 522 26.87 -2.21 -32.98
N ALA A 523 26.21 -1.13 -32.51
CA ALA A 523 26.86 -0.05 -31.76
C ALA A 523 27.19 -0.43 -30.29
N GLY A 524 26.87 -1.65 -29.85
CA GLY A 524 27.18 -2.15 -28.50
C GLY A 524 25.97 -2.31 -27.59
N GLY A 525 24.74 -2.12 -28.13
CA GLY A 525 23.49 -2.24 -27.40
C GLY A 525 23.22 -1.09 -26.44
N LEU A 526 22.22 -1.22 -25.56
CA LEU A 526 21.79 -0.16 -24.68
C LEU A 526 22.82 0.08 -23.56
N LYS A 527 23.28 1.33 -23.44
CA LYS A 527 24.13 1.79 -22.34
C LYS A 527 23.29 2.38 -21.22
N ILE A 528 23.45 1.82 -20.03
CA ILE A 528 22.80 2.31 -18.81
C ILE A 528 23.77 3.20 -18.03
N ILE A 529 23.34 4.42 -17.72
CA ILE A 529 24.07 5.37 -16.87
C ILE A 529 23.20 5.66 -15.65
N GLY A 530 23.55 5.12 -14.47
CA GLY A 530 22.93 5.50 -13.21
C GLY A 530 23.61 6.75 -12.64
N THR A 531 22.86 7.78 -12.32
CA THR A 531 23.42 9.04 -11.78
C THR A 531 23.66 9.00 -10.27
N GLU A 532 23.11 8.02 -9.58
CA GLU A 532 23.28 7.74 -8.15
C GLU A 532 22.98 6.28 -7.87
N ARG A 533 23.44 5.77 -6.72
CA ARG A 533 22.97 4.51 -6.17
C ARG A 533 21.70 4.74 -5.35
N HIS A 534 20.73 3.86 -5.52
CA HIS A 534 19.48 3.91 -4.79
C HIS A 534 19.62 3.37 -3.37
N GLU A 535 18.60 3.58 -2.54
CA GLU A 535 18.53 3.02 -1.19
C GLU A 535 18.56 1.49 -1.17
N SER A 536 18.12 0.85 -2.25
CA SER A 536 18.09 -0.61 -2.38
C SER A 536 18.87 -1.07 -3.61
N ARG A 537 19.70 -2.12 -3.42
CA ARG A 537 20.44 -2.81 -4.50
C ARG A 537 19.49 -3.37 -5.57
N ARG A 538 18.31 -3.71 -5.18
CA ARG A 538 17.24 -4.22 -6.03
C ARG A 538 16.87 -3.22 -7.12
N ILE A 539 16.70 -1.95 -6.77
CA ILE A 539 16.36 -0.87 -7.71
C ILE A 539 17.52 -0.64 -8.70
N ASP A 540 18.75 -0.68 -8.22
CA ASP A 540 19.93 -0.61 -9.09
C ASP A 540 19.96 -1.76 -10.10
N ASN A 541 19.63 -2.98 -9.67
CA ASN A 541 19.56 -4.16 -10.54
C ASN A 541 18.41 -4.06 -11.54
N GLN A 542 17.28 -3.45 -11.18
CA GLN A 542 16.17 -3.18 -12.11
C GLN A 542 16.59 -2.20 -13.21
N LEU A 543 17.36 -1.17 -12.86
CA LEU A 543 17.87 -0.22 -13.84
C LEU A 543 18.86 -0.91 -14.79
N ARG A 544 19.82 -1.67 -14.26
CA ARG A 544 20.76 -2.48 -15.08
C ARG A 544 20.03 -3.47 -15.98
N GLY A 545 18.98 -4.11 -15.46
CA GLY A 545 18.18 -5.11 -16.17
C GLY A 545 17.39 -4.58 -17.38
N ARG A 546 17.40 -3.27 -17.61
CA ARG A 546 16.83 -2.70 -18.84
C ARG A 546 17.70 -2.94 -20.06
N SER A 547 18.98 -3.28 -19.88
CA SER A 547 19.96 -3.62 -20.92
C SER A 547 20.37 -5.08 -20.84
N GLY A 548 20.86 -5.65 -21.94
CA GLY A 548 21.37 -7.03 -22.03
C GLY A 548 20.28 -8.08 -22.00
N ARG A 549 19.11 -7.82 -22.59
CA ARG A 549 17.95 -8.71 -22.64
C ARG A 549 18.08 -9.71 -23.78
N GLN A 550 17.67 -10.96 -23.58
CA GLN A 550 17.64 -12.04 -24.59
C GLN A 550 18.96 -12.16 -25.39
N GLY A 551 20.12 -11.96 -24.72
CA GLY A 551 21.44 -12.05 -25.33
C GLY A 551 21.87 -10.82 -26.12
N ASP A 552 21.11 -9.71 -26.07
CA ASP A 552 21.57 -8.42 -26.62
C ASP A 552 22.84 -7.94 -25.89
N PRO A 553 23.79 -7.29 -26.58
CA PRO A 553 24.88 -6.61 -25.94
C PRO A 553 24.41 -5.42 -25.12
N GLY A 554 25.23 -4.94 -24.21
CA GLY A 554 24.92 -3.77 -23.41
C GLY A 554 25.99 -3.46 -22.38
N GLU A 555 25.88 -2.31 -21.76
CA GLU A 555 26.81 -1.82 -20.76
C GLU A 555 26.04 -1.10 -19.64
N SER A 556 26.50 -1.23 -18.39
CA SER A 556 25.96 -0.43 -17.30
C SER A 556 27.06 0.15 -16.42
N ARG A 557 26.87 1.40 -15.98
CA ARG A 557 27.76 2.08 -15.04
C ARG A 557 27.00 3.05 -14.15
N PHE A 558 27.37 3.11 -12.87
CA PHE A 558 26.88 4.12 -11.94
C PHE A 558 27.93 5.21 -11.70
N TYR A 559 27.47 6.46 -11.68
CA TYR A 559 28.25 7.65 -11.39
C TYR A 559 27.81 8.20 -10.05
N ILE A 560 28.72 8.29 -9.08
CA ILE A 560 28.41 8.55 -7.68
C ILE A 560 29.24 9.74 -7.21
N SER A 561 28.66 10.54 -6.29
CA SER A 561 29.38 11.60 -5.60
C SER A 561 29.38 11.36 -4.09
N LEU A 562 30.40 11.85 -3.39
CA LEU A 562 30.42 11.86 -1.93
C LEU A 562 29.33 12.76 -1.32
N GLU A 563 28.81 13.68 -2.10
CA GLU A 563 27.72 14.57 -1.72
C GLU A 563 26.32 13.94 -1.92
N ASP A 564 26.24 12.72 -2.49
CA ASP A 564 24.97 12.03 -2.67
C ASP A 564 24.41 11.60 -1.31
N ASP A 565 23.08 11.63 -1.15
CA ASP A 565 22.42 11.41 0.12
C ASP A 565 22.75 10.05 0.76
N LEU A 566 22.86 9.00 -0.05
CA LEU A 566 23.33 7.70 0.42
C LEU A 566 24.69 7.77 1.09
N MET A 567 25.60 8.54 0.50
CA MET A 567 26.99 8.70 1.01
C MET A 567 27.01 9.62 2.23
N ARG A 568 26.23 10.70 2.20
CA ARG A 568 26.14 11.69 3.29
C ARG A 568 25.53 11.08 4.57
N LEU A 569 24.43 10.32 4.43
CA LEU A 569 23.68 9.80 5.58
C LEU A 569 24.22 8.48 6.12
N PHE A 570 24.76 7.61 5.27
CA PHE A 570 25.15 6.25 5.63
C PHE A 570 26.61 5.90 5.29
N GLY A 571 27.34 6.81 4.62
CA GLY A 571 28.78 6.68 4.40
C GLY A 571 29.53 6.76 5.74
N SER A 572 30.46 5.83 5.99
CA SER A 572 31.24 5.89 7.21
C SER A 572 32.24 7.04 7.15
N GLU A 573 32.46 7.74 8.28
CA GLU A 573 33.54 8.75 8.44
C GLU A 573 34.91 8.20 8.00
N LYS A 574 35.13 6.90 8.17
CA LYS A 574 36.35 6.20 7.70
C LYS A 574 36.52 6.32 6.21
N LEU A 575 35.44 6.29 5.44
CA LEU A 575 35.44 6.42 3.98
C LEU A 575 35.82 7.84 3.56
N MET A 576 35.24 8.86 4.22
CA MET A 576 35.59 10.26 4.02
C MET A 576 37.06 10.54 4.36
N ASN A 577 37.57 9.94 5.43
CA ASN A 577 39.01 10.06 5.80
C ASN A 577 39.93 9.38 4.79
N VAL A 578 39.55 8.26 4.20
CA VAL A 578 40.29 7.61 3.13
C VAL A 578 40.38 8.52 1.90
N PHE A 579 39.30 9.15 1.51
CA PHE A 579 39.27 10.13 0.41
C PHE A 579 40.20 11.33 0.66
N ASN A 580 40.12 11.89 1.84
CA ASN A 580 40.95 13.02 2.25
C ASN A 580 42.44 12.64 2.30
N THR A 581 42.72 11.37 2.58
CA THR A 581 44.11 10.87 2.67
C THR A 581 44.70 10.51 1.32
N LEU A 582 43.87 10.11 0.34
CA LEU A 582 44.30 9.75 -1.02
C LEU A 582 44.70 10.95 -1.88
N GLY A 583 44.44 12.20 -1.44
CA GLY A 583 44.89 13.42 -2.13
C GLY A 583 44.34 13.58 -3.55
N VAL A 584 43.11 13.12 -3.82
CA VAL A 584 42.51 13.11 -5.16
C VAL A 584 42.33 14.52 -5.66
N GLU A 585 42.81 14.83 -6.86
CA GLU A 585 42.66 16.13 -7.51
C GLU A 585 41.20 16.33 -7.96
N ASP A 586 40.77 17.60 -8.06
CA ASP A 586 39.43 17.93 -8.51
C ASP A 586 39.19 17.45 -9.95
N GLY A 587 38.13 16.70 -10.19
CA GLY A 587 37.78 16.11 -11.49
C GLY A 587 38.36 14.71 -11.74
N GLU A 588 39.16 14.14 -10.84
CA GLU A 588 39.69 12.81 -10.98
C GLU A 588 38.65 11.74 -10.58
N GLN A 589 38.44 10.79 -11.50
CA GLN A 589 37.58 9.64 -11.26
C GLN A 589 38.32 8.58 -10.43
N ILE A 590 37.66 8.07 -9.40
CA ILE A 590 38.17 6.99 -8.59
C ILE A 590 37.41 5.70 -8.91
N GLU A 591 38.13 4.71 -9.39
CA GLU A 591 37.66 3.35 -9.55
C GLU A 591 38.34 2.45 -8.51
N HIS A 592 37.61 2.02 -7.50
CA HIS A 592 38.18 1.09 -6.53
C HIS A 592 37.12 0.16 -5.96
N LYS A 593 37.33 -1.15 -6.06
CA LYS A 593 36.43 -2.19 -5.57
C LYS A 593 36.03 -2.04 -4.07
N MET A 594 36.95 -1.43 -3.28
CA MET A 594 36.62 -1.15 -1.87
C MET A 594 35.50 -0.13 -1.70
N LEU A 595 35.39 0.86 -2.60
CA LEU A 595 34.36 1.87 -2.57
C LEU A 595 33.00 1.28 -2.92
N SER A 596 32.90 0.54 -4.01
CA SER A 596 31.70 -0.19 -4.39
C SER A 596 31.23 -1.14 -3.27
N SER A 597 32.16 -1.82 -2.60
CA SER A 597 31.83 -2.68 -1.44
C SER A 597 31.32 -1.89 -0.23
N ALA A 598 31.84 -0.68 0.00
CA ALA A 598 31.38 0.16 1.10
C ALA A 598 29.98 0.73 0.84
N ILE A 599 29.71 1.13 -0.40
CA ILE A 599 28.39 1.58 -0.85
C ILE A 599 27.36 0.43 -0.70
N GLU A 600 27.73 -0.77 -1.14
CA GLU A 600 26.85 -1.95 -0.95
C GLU A 600 26.55 -2.24 0.52
N LYS A 601 27.51 -2.05 1.43
CA LYS A 601 27.27 -2.19 2.87
C LYS A 601 26.33 -1.11 3.41
N ALA A 602 26.46 0.13 2.91
CA ALA A 602 25.55 1.21 3.25
C ALA A 602 24.11 0.89 2.80
N GLN A 603 23.94 0.45 1.55
CA GLN A 603 22.64 -0.01 1.04
C GLN A 603 22.04 -1.14 1.89
N LYS A 604 22.83 -2.17 2.23
CA LYS A 604 22.38 -3.26 3.12
C LYS A 604 21.90 -2.75 4.50
N LYS A 605 22.57 -1.73 5.04
CA LYS A 605 22.14 -1.14 6.31
C LYS A 605 20.78 -0.46 6.18
N ILE A 606 20.54 0.26 5.08
CA ILE A 606 19.25 0.90 4.80
C ILE A 606 18.17 -0.15 4.54
N GLU A 607 18.45 -1.15 3.71
CA GLU A 607 17.54 -2.27 3.44
C GLU A 607 17.08 -2.93 4.75
N ASN A 608 18.02 -3.23 5.67
CA ASN A 608 17.71 -3.80 6.98
C ASN A 608 16.88 -2.87 7.87
N ASN A 609 17.17 -1.56 7.84
CA ASN A 609 16.38 -0.58 8.59
C ASN A 609 14.95 -0.49 8.06
N ASN A 610 14.81 -0.40 6.74
CA ASN A 610 13.50 -0.36 6.08
C ASN A 610 12.70 -1.65 6.32
N PHE A 611 13.36 -2.81 6.31
CA PHE A 611 12.75 -4.08 6.73
C PHE A 611 12.26 -4.03 8.17
N GLY A 612 13.06 -3.49 9.10
CA GLY A 612 12.67 -3.29 10.50
C GLY A 612 11.41 -2.44 10.63
N ILE A 613 11.32 -1.33 9.88
CA ILE A 613 10.15 -0.44 9.86
C ILE A 613 8.91 -1.20 9.35
N ARG A 614 9.00 -1.92 8.23
CA ARG A 614 7.88 -2.70 7.69
C ARG A 614 7.45 -3.83 8.63
N LYS A 615 8.40 -4.49 9.28
CA LYS A 615 8.13 -5.53 10.28
C LYS A 615 7.38 -4.96 11.49
N ASN A 616 7.84 -3.83 12.02
CA ASN A 616 7.16 -3.16 13.13
C ASN A 616 5.73 -2.75 12.73
N LEU A 617 5.54 -2.18 11.53
CA LEU A 617 4.21 -1.84 11.02
C LEU A 617 3.30 -3.07 11.00
N LEU A 618 3.79 -4.20 10.53
CA LEU A 618 3.03 -5.45 10.49
C LEU A 618 2.70 -5.96 11.90
N GLU A 619 3.66 -5.92 12.83
CA GLU A 619 3.45 -6.39 14.22
C GLU A 619 2.37 -5.58 14.95
N TYR A 620 2.30 -4.28 14.72
CA TYR A 620 1.21 -3.42 15.22
C TYR A 620 -0.11 -3.68 14.48
N ASP A 621 -0.09 -3.79 13.14
CA ASP A 621 -1.33 -4.06 12.37
C ASP A 621 -1.87 -5.47 12.58
N GLN A 622 -1.04 -6.41 13.06
CA GLN A 622 -1.50 -7.77 13.39
C GLN A 622 -2.59 -7.76 14.47
N VAL A 623 -2.46 -6.89 15.47
CA VAL A 623 -3.47 -6.71 16.52
C VAL A 623 -4.79 -6.23 15.91
N MET A 624 -4.71 -5.20 15.08
CA MET A 624 -5.88 -4.70 14.35
C MET A 624 -6.45 -5.73 13.38
N ASN A 625 -5.60 -6.56 12.78
CA ASN A 625 -6.06 -7.57 11.85
C ASN A 625 -6.87 -8.68 12.53
N GLU A 626 -6.45 -9.14 13.71
CA GLU A 626 -7.20 -10.12 14.50
C GLU A 626 -8.58 -9.58 14.91
N GLN A 627 -8.65 -8.34 15.33
CA GLN A 627 -9.91 -7.65 15.66
C GLN A 627 -10.79 -7.44 14.41
N ARG A 628 -10.17 -7.06 13.28
CA ARG A 628 -10.84 -6.89 11.97
C ARG A 628 -11.50 -8.18 11.49
N GLU A 629 -10.82 -9.31 11.63
CA GLU A 629 -11.37 -10.63 11.25
C GLU A 629 -12.67 -10.93 12.02
N ILE A 630 -12.68 -10.66 13.32
CA ILE A 630 -13.86 -10.88 14.16
C ILE A 630 -15.00 -9.97 13.68
N ILE A 631 -14.76 -8.67 13.57
CA ILE A 631 -15.81 -7.68 13.22
C ILE A 631 -16.32 -7.89 11.80
N TYR A 632 -15.42 -8.13 10.83
CA TYR A 632 -15.84 -8.36 9.44
C TYR A 632 -16.53 -9.72 9.28
N GLY A 633 -16.18 -10.72 10.10
CA GLY A 633 -16.89 -11.99 10.17
C GLY A 633 -18.33 -11.82 10.66
N GLU A 634 -18.54 -11.12 11.77
CA GLU A 634 -19.87 -10.82 12.29
C GLU A 634 -20.69 -9.99 11.29
N ARG A 635 -20.07 -8.98 10.70
CA ARG A 635 -20.69 -8.14 9.68
C ARG A 635 -21.13 -8.96 8.46
N ARG A 636 -20.31 -9.92 8.04
CA ARG A 636 -20.59 -10.81 6.91
C ARG A 636 -21.81 -11.69 7.18
N ARG A 637 -21.93 -12.25 8.39
CA ARG A 637 -23.12 -13.04 8.79
C ARG A 637 -24.40 -12.23 8.68
N VAL A 638 -24.36 -10.96 9.11
CA VAL A 638 -25.50 -10.03 8.98
C VAL A 638 -25.85 -9.79 7.51
N LEU A 639 -24.85 -9.57 6.64
CA LEU A 639 -25.07 -9.34 5.20
C LEU A 639 -25.58 -10.60 4.48
N ASP A 640 -25.15 -11.79 4.90
CA ASP A 640 -25.60 -13.08 4.34
C ASP A 640 -27.04 -13.41 4.74
N GLY A 641 -27.67 -12.58 5.59
CA GLY A 641 -29.07 -12.72 5.97
C GLY A 641 -29.31 -13.77 7.06
N GLU A 642 -28.27 -14.15 7.82
CA GLU A 642 -28.45 -15.02 8.97
C GLU A 642 -29.42 -14.44 10.00
N SER A 643 -30.13 -15.31 10.71
CA SER A 643 -30.94 -14.87 11.85
C SER A 643 -30.02 -14.44 12.99
N MET A 644 -30.13 -13.18 13.39
CA MET A 644 -29.35 -12.65 14.51
C MET A 644 -30.00 -12.91 15.87
N ARG A 645 -31.11 -13.66 15.93
CA ARG A 645 -31.83 -13.90 17.16
C ARG A 645 -30.97 -14.42 18.29
N ASP A 646 -30.22 -15.50 18.02
CA ASP A 646 -29.36 -16.11 19.05
C ASP A 646 -28.24 -15.18 19.50
N THR A 647 -27.70 -14.38 18.57
CA THR A 647 -26.72 -13.34 18.89
C THR A 647 -27.31 -12.25 19.79
N ILE A 648 -28.54 -11.82 19.54
CA ILE A 648 -29.23 -10.83 20.39
C ILE A 648 -29.51 -11.43 21.79
N TYR A 649 -29.93 -12.69 21.88
CA TYR A 649 -30.12 -13.36 23.18
C TYR A 649 -28.82 -13.48 23.97
N SER A 650 -27.69 -13.79 23.30
CA SER A 650 -26.38 -13.79 23.91
C SER A 650 -26.00 -12.39 24.44
N MET A 651 -26.19 -11.34 23.62
CA MET A 651 -25.96 -9.95 24.03
C MET A 651 -26.80 -9.55 25.25
N ILE A 652 -28.08 -9.92 25.29
CA ILE A 652 -28.97 -9.67 26.46
C ILE A 652 -28.38 -10.35 27.71
N THR A 653 -28.02 -11.62 27.57
CA THR A 653 -27.49 -12.43 28.68
C THR A 653 -26.19 -11.85 29.22
N GLU A 654 -25.24 -11.58 28.35
CA GLU A 654 -23.92 -11.00 28.69
C GLU A 654 -24.04 -9.59 29.26
N TYR A 655 -24.89 -8.74 28.70
CA TYR A 655 -25.14 -7.41 29.21
C TYR A 655 -25.67 -7.45 30.65
N VAL A 656 -26.70 -8.26 30.90
CA VAL A 656 -27.26 -8.42 32.25
C VAL A 656 -26.23 -8.96 33.23
N GLU A 657 -25.39 -9.93 32.81
CA GLU A 657 -24.31 -10.45 33.68
C GLU A 657 -23.28 -9.37 34.01
N ASN A 658 -22.79 -8.65 33.01
CA ASN A 658 -21.75 -7.63 33.18
C ASN A 658 -22.23 -6.48 34.08
N VAL A 659 -23.49 -6.02 33.88
CA VAL A 659 -24.06 -4.98 34.73
C VAL A 659 -24.29 -5.48 36.15
N THR A 660 -24.79 -6.72 36.31
CA THR A 660 -24.99 -7.30 37.64
C THR A 660 -23.67 -7.49 38.40
N ASP A 661 -22.57 -7.91 37.69
CA ASP A 661 -21.25 -8.04 38.33
C ASP A 661 -20.68 -6.71 38.83
N ARG A 662 -21.02 -5.61 38.16
CA ARG A 662 -20.59 -4.27 38.55
C ARG A 662 -21.28 -3.75 39.80
N PHE A 663 -22.56 -4.01 39.99
CA PHE A 663 -23.40 -3.42 41.04
C PHE A 663 -23.73 -4.41 42.16
N ALA A 664 -23.63 -5.71 41.94
CA ALA A 664 -23.81 -6.76 42.91
C ALA A 664 -22.60 -7.70 42.83
N ALA A 665 -21.49 -7.37 43.51
CA ALA A 665 -20.25 -8.16 43.48
C ALA A 665 -20.45 -9.59 44.01
N PRO A 666 -19.74 -10.59 43.47
CA PRO A 666 -19.92 -12.00 43.84
C PRO A 666 -19.63 -12.31 45.33
N ASP A 667 -18.74 -11.53 45.95
CA ASP A 667 -18.29 -11.71 47.31
C ASP A 667 -19.00 -10.78 48.34
N ALA A 668 -19.94 -9.95 47.84
CA ALA A 668 -20.72 -9.01 48.68
C ALA A 668 -22.04 -9.67 49.13
N GLU A 669 -22.41 -9.40 50.40
CA GLU A 669 -23.75 -9.77 50.91
C GLU A 669 -24.85 -8.94 50.20
N SER A 670 -26.04 -9.46 50.14
CA SER A 670 -27.16 -8.86 49.35
C SER A 670 -27.57 -7.45 49.85
N ASP A 671 -27.27 -7.09 51.08
CA ASP A 671 -27.51 -5.77 51.65
C ASP A 671 -26.42 -4.72 51.24
N GLU A 672 -25.29 -5.19 50.77
CA GLU A 672 -24.21 -4.33 50.21
C GLU A 672 -24.40 -4.03 48.74
N TRP A 673 -25.34 -4.65 48.05
CA TRP A 673 -25.56 -4.43 46.61
C TRP A 673 -26.16 -3.05 46.30
N ASP A 674 -25.63 -2.37 45.28
CA ASP A 674 -26.21 -1.14 44.77
C ASP A 674 -27.34 -1.44 43.78
N LEU A 675 -28.48 -1.85 44.33
CA LEU A 675 -29.70 -2.15 43.56
C LEU A 675 -30.25 -0.93 42.81
N LYS A 676 -30.00 0.29 43.29
CA LYS A 676 -30.41 1.51 42.59
C LYS A 676 -29.58 1.80 41.37
N GLY A 677 -28.25 1.65 41.51
CA GLY A 677 -27.33 1.73 40.36
C GLY A 677 -27.60 0.65 39.31
N LEU A 678 -27.88 -0.57 39.78
CA LEU A 678 -28.31 -1.70 38.92
C LEU A 678 -29.57 -1.37 38.14
N ASP A 679 -30.61 -0.87 38.83
CA ASP A 679 -31.90 -0.48 38.23
C ASP A 679 -31.71 0.57 37.14
N VAL A 680 -31.04 1.68 37.45
CA VAL A 680 -30.82 2.78 36.49
C VAL A 680 -30.09 2.29 35.25
N ASN A 681 -29.04 1.44 35.39
CA ASN A 681 -28.26 0.95 34.26
C ASN A 681 -29.05 -0.04 33.40
N LEU A 682 -29.77 -0.97 34.00
CA LEU A 682 -30.59 -1.94 33.27
C LEU A 682 -31.75 -1.26 32.56
N HIS A 683 -32.50 -0.36 33.23
CA HIS A 683 -33.61 0.39 32.65
C HIS A 683 -33.19 1.34 31.50
N ASN A 684 -31.95 1.84 31.54
CA ASN A 684 -31.42 2.65 30.45
C ASN A 684 -31.34 1.88 29.15
N VAL A 685 -31.13 0.57 29.18
CA VAL A 685 -30.98 -0.30 27.98
C VAL A 685 -32.26 -1.10 27.75
N ILE A 686 -32.83 -1.67 28.80
CA ILE A 686 -34.04 -2.52 28.77
C ILE A 686 -35.14 -1.86 29.61
N PRO A 687 -35.90 -0.88 29.08
CA PRO A 687 -36.87 -0.11 29.84
C PRO A 687 -38.04 -0.95 30.43
N GLN A 688 -38.30 -2.12 29.87
CA GLN A 688 -39.35 -3.04 30.30
C GLN A 688 -38.91 -4.04 31.37
N LEU A 689 -37.65 -4.00 31.79
CA LEU A 689 -37.08 -4.94 32.77
C LEU A 689 -37.55 -4.52 34.19
N GLU A 690 -38.30 -5.37 34.85
CA GLU A 690 -38.68 -5.17 36.25
C GLU A 690 -37.63 -5.83 37.16
N LEU A 691 -37.02 -5.06 38.07
CA LEU A 691 -36.15 -5.63 39.09
C LEU A 691 -36.98 -6.28 40.21
N PRO A 692 -36.44 -7.29 40.90
CA PRO A 692 -37.06 -7.80 42.12
C PRO A 692 -37.04 -6.71 43.19
N ALA A 693 -38.09 -6.73 44.07
CA ALA A 693 -38.11 -5.81 45.23
C ALA A 693 -36.92 -6.08 46.16
N ALA A 694 -36.40 -5.04 46.83
CA ALA A 694 -35.28 -5.17 47.76
C ALA A 694 -35.49 -6.25 48.82
N GLU A 695 -36.75 -6.46 49.24
CA GLU A 695 -37.13 -7.52 50.17
C GLU A 695 -36.98 -8.92 49.59
N GLU A 696 -37.17 -9.11 48.29
CA GLU A 696 -36.95 -10.40 47.58
C GLU A 696 -35.47 -10.70 47.42
N CYS A 697 -34.60 -9.68 47.42
CA CYS A 697 -33.18 -9.82 47.22
C CYS A 697 -32.40 -10.21 48.52
N GLN A 698 -33.04 -10.06 49.73
CA GLN A 698 -32.36 -10.21 51.00
C GLN A 698 -31.71 -11.58 51.22
N ASP A 699 -32.29 -12.63 50.71
CA ASP A 699 -31.80 -14.00 50.84
C ASP A 699 -31.21 -14.59 49.52
N MET A 700 -31.10 -13.77 48.48
CA MET A 700 -30.60 -14.22 47.19
C MET A 700 -29.07 -14.16 47.10
N ARG A 701 -28.51 -15.16 46.43
CA ARG A 701 -27.11 -15.11 45.98
C ARG A 701 -27.02 -14.40 44.63
N GLN A 702 -25.91 -13.78 44.34
CA GLN A 702 -25.68 -13.09 43.07
C GLN A 702 -26.02 -13.96 41.83
N LYS A 703 -25.72 -15.28 41.85
CA LYS A 703 -26.08 -16.21 40.76
C LYS A 703 -27.59 -16.33 40.55
N GLU A 704 -28.35 -16.29 41.62
CA GLU A 704 -29.82 -16.36 41.56
C GLU A 704 -30.43 -15.07 41.04
N LEU A 705 -29.87 -13.93 41.44
CA LEU A 705 -30.21 -12.61 40.90
C LEU A 705 -29.91 -12.53 39.38
N LYS A 706 -28.69 -12.96 38.96
CA LYS A 706 -28.32 -13.03 37.56
C LYS A 706 -29.28 -13.90 36.74
N HIS A 707 -29.65 -15.07 37.26
CA HIS A 707 -30.54 -15.98 36.58
C HIS A 707 -31.92 -15.33 36.39
N LEU A 708 -32.46 -14.78 37.47
CA LEU A 708 -33.76 -14.11 37.45
C LEU A 708 -33.81 -12.92 36.50
N LEU A 709 -32.77 -12.07 36.52
CA LEU A 709 -32.68 -10.89 35.62
C LEU A 709 -32.55 -11.30 34.16
N LYS A 710 -31.76 -12.35 33.87
CA LYS A 710 -31.66 -12.90 32.51
C LYS A 710 -33.01 -13.40 31.99
N GLU A 711 -33.72 -14.21 32.79
CA GLU A 711 -35.06 -14.69 32.39
C GLU A 711 -36.04 -13.54 32.14
N ARG A 712 -36.06 -12.53 33.00
CA ARG A 712 -36.92 -11.34 32.83
C ARG A 712 -36.53 -10.55 31.58
N ALA A 713 -35.23 -10.36 31.32
CA ALA A 713 -34.73 -9.64 30.14
C ALA A 713 -35.08 -10.38 28.84
N VAL A 714 -34.91 -11.69 28.82
CA VAL A 714 -35.30 -12.53 27.67
C VAL A 714 -36.79 -12.46 27.44
N LYS A 715 -37.65 -12.56 28.48
CA LYS A 715 -39.09 -12.41 28.38
C LYS A 715 -39.51 -11.02 27.88
N ALA A 716 -38.82 -9.97 28.32
CA ALA A 716 -39.05 -8.61 27.82
C ALA A 716 -38.75 -8.51 26.30
N TYR A 717 -37.72 -9.23 25.83
CA TYR A 717 -37.43 -9.27 24.39
C TYR A 717 -38.43 -10.11 23.60
N GLU A 718 -38.89 -11.26 24.15
CA GLU A 718 -39.97 -12.06 23.56
C GLU A 718 -41.27 -11.28 23.46
N ALA A 719 -41.58 -10.47 24.47
CA ALA A 719 -42.72 -9.56 24.41
C ALA A 719 -42.55 -8.52 23.29
N LYS A 720 -41.30 -8.04 23.09
CA LYS A 720 -40.98 -7.13 21.99
C LYS A 720 -41.08 -7.81 20.61
N GLU A 721 -40.70 -9.06 20.50
CA GLU A 721 -40.91 -9.87 19.29
C GLU A 721 -42.40 -9.99 18.93
N ALA A 722 -43.27 -10.15 19.93
CA ALA A 722 -44.72 -10.28 19.75
C ALA A 722 -45.40 -8.97 19.29
N GLU A 723 -44.78 -7.80 19.42
CA GLU A 723 -45.29 -6.53 18.88
C GLU A 723 -45.27 -6.49 17.35
N PHE A 724 -44.40 -7.28 16.70
CA PHE A 724 -44.24 -7.27 15.24
C PHE A 724 -45.18 -8.28 14.57
N PRO A 725 -45.91 -7.84 13.52
CA PRO A 725 -46.90 -8.70 12.83
C PRO A 725 -46.24 -9.93 12.16
N GLU A 726 -45.04 -9.77 11.68
CA GLU A 726 -44.24 -10.82 11.03
C GLU A 726 -42.87 -10.92 11.68
N ALA A 727 -42.48 -12.10 12.08
CA ALA A 727 -41.19 -12.34 12.73
C ALA A 727 -39.97 -11.87 11.84
N GLU A 728 -40.09 -11.99 10.52
CA GLU A 728 -39.02 -11.60 9.59
C GLU A 728 -38.79 -10.08 9.58
N GLN A 729 -39.83 -9.28 9.87
CA GLN A 729 -39.68 -7.82 9.98
C GLN A 729 -38.71 -7.46 11.12
N LEU A 730 -38.88 -8.13 12.28
CA LEU A 730 -37.96 -7.89 13.40
C LEU A 730 -36.56 -8.41 13.06
N ARG A 731 -36.42 -9.56 12.37
CA ARG A 731 -35.11 -10.08 11.94
C ARG A 731 -34.37 -9.09 11.03
N GLU A 732 -35.09 -8.41 10.11
CA GLU A 732 -34.46 -7.35 9.30
C GLU A 732 -34.10 -6.13 10.14
N VAL A 733 -34.92 -5.74 11.10
CA VAL A 733 -34.61 -4.65 12.05
C VAL A 733 -33.36 -4.97 12.86
N GLU A 734 -33.20 -6.19 13.36
CA GLU A 734 -32.01 -6.66 14.08
C GLU A 734 -30.78 -6.52 13.20
N ARG A 735 -30.85 -6.99 11.95
CA ARG A 735 -29.75 -6.89 10.98
C ARG A 735 -29.36 -5.43 10.71
N VAL A 736 -30.33 -4.56 10.47
CA VAL A 736 -30.08 -3.13 10.20
C VAL A 736 -29.45 -2.43 11.40
N VAL A 737 -30.00 -2.64 12.59
CA VAL A 737 -29.49 -2.01 13.82
C VAL A 737 -28.09 -2.49 14.14
N LEU A 738 -27.88 -3.82 14.07
CA LEU A 738 -26.59 -4.41 14.38
C LEU A 738 -25.50 -3.93 13.41
N LEU A 739 -25.80 -3.91 12.10
CA LEU A 739 -24.88 -3.42 11.08
C LEU A 739 -24.47 -1.96 11.34
N LYS A 740 -25.45 -1.09 11.59
CA LYS A 740 -25.22 0.34 11.84
C LYS A 740 -24.39 0.56 13.11
N VAL A 741 -24.65 -0.18 14.17
CA VAL A 741 -23.91 -0.07 15.44
C VAL A 741 -22.49 -0.61 15.30
N ILE A 742 -22.31 -1.77 14.66
CA ILE A 742 -20.98 -2.34 14.40
C ILE A 742 -20.13 -1.34 13.61
N ASP A 743 -20.66 -0.81 12.49
CA ASP A 743 -19.92 0.12 11.64
C ASP A 743 -19.50 1.37 12.40
N ALA A 744 -20.44 1.98 13.17
CA ALA A 744 -20.12 3.18 13.94
C ALA A 744 -19.03 2.93 14.99
N ARG A 745 -19.15 1.86 15.78
CA ARG A 745 -18.20 1.55 16.86
C ARG A 745 -16.85 1.09 16.33
N TRP A 746 -16.84 0.33 15.24
CA TRP A 746 -15.60 -0.10 14.59
C TRP A 746 -14.80 1.07 14.02
N MET A 747 -15.47 2.05 13.39
CA MET A 747 -14.81 3.27 12.89
C MET A 747 -14.23 4.12 14.03
N ASP A 748 -14.93 4.19 15.17
CA ASP A 748 -14.41 4.89 16.36
C ASP A 748 -13.19 4.13 16.92
N HIS A 749 -13.26 2.80 17.01
CA HIS A 749 -12.18 1.97 17.52
C HIS A 749 -10.91 2.02 16.67
N ILE A 750 -11.02 2.08 15.33
CA ILE A 750 -9.86 2.27 14.45
C ILE A 750 -9.13 3.57 14.81
N ASP A 751 -9.88 4.65 15.01
CA ASP A 751 -9.31 5.96 15.37
C ASP A 751 -8.63 5.92 16.76
N ASP A 752 -9.28 5.29 17.74
CA ASP A 752 -8.74 5.13 19.10
C ASP A 752 -7.45 4.28 19.10
N MET A 753 -7.40 3.22 18.31
CA MET A 753 -6.20 2.37 18.16
C MET A 753 -5.06 3.09 17.43
N ASP A 754 -5.37 3.95 16.44
CA ASP A 754 -4.36 4.79 15.81
C ASP A 754 -3.79 5.81 16.81
N GLN A 755 -4.61 6.42 17.64
CA GLN A 755 -4.15 7.33 18.72
C GLN A 755 -3.30 6.59 19.76
N LEU A 756 -3.71 5.39 20.17
CA LEU A 756 -2.93 4.54 21.06
C LEU A 756 -1.54 4.26 20.48
N ARG A 757 -1.47 3.89 19.20
CA ARG A 757 -0.21 3.57 18.51
C ARG A 757 0.76 4.75 18.51
N GLN A 758 0.26 5.98 18.35
CA GLN A 758 1.08 7.18 18.36
C GLN A 758 1.64 7.47 19.76
N GLY A 759 0.84 7.23 20.82
CA GLY A 759 1.24 7.50 22.21
C GLY A 759 2.08 6.40 22.86
N ILE A 760 1.95 5.15 22.42
CA ILE A 760 2.50 3.97 23.11
C ILE A 760 4.02 3.95 23.17
N GLY A 761 4.71 4.64 22.26
CA GLY A 761 6.17 4.74 22.23
C GLY A 761 6.77 5.33 23.50
N LEU A 762 6.01 6.15 24.24
CA LEU A 762 6.42 6.73 25.52
C LEU A 762 6.57 5.69 26.63
N GLN A 763 5.93 4.52 26.53
CA GLN A 763 6.06 3.43 27.49
C GLN A 763 7.48 2.85 27.53
N ALA A 764 8.27 3.04 26.47
CA ALA A 764 9.68 2.64 26.45
C ALA A 764 10.51 3.36 27.55
N TYR A 765 10.17 4.59 27.90
CA TYR A 765 10.83 5.31 29.01
C TYR A 765 10.56 4.65 30.36
N GLY A 766 9.40 3.99 30.51
CA GLY A 766 9.04 3.18 31.67
C GLY A 766 9.62 1.76 31.67
N GLN A 767 10.55 1.45 30.74
CA GLN A 767 11.14 0.11 30.54
C GLN A 767 10.11 -0.97 30.20
N ARG A 768 8.96 -0.59 29.64
CA ARG A 768 7.95 -1.51 29.13
C ARG A 768 8.10 -1.65 27.62
N ASP A 769 7.85 -2.84 27.10
CA ASP A 769 7.84 -3.08 25.64
C ASP A 769 6.59 -2.43 25.02
N PRO A 770 6.74 -1.41 24.16
CA PRO A 770 5.58 -0.72 23.57
C PRO A 770 4.63 -1.63 22.81
N LEU A 771 5.14 -2.69 22.15
CA LEU A 771 4.30 -3.62 21.41
C LEU A 771 3.44 -4.49 22.32
N VAL A 772 4.01 -4.92 23.46
CA VAL A 772 3.29 -5.71 24.47
C VAL A 772 2.19 -4.87 25.12
N GLU A 773 2.52 -3.63 25.50
CA GLU A 773 1.53 -2.69 26.08
C GLU A 773 0.43 -2.36 25.07
N TYR A 774 0.78 -2.15 23.78
CA TYR A 774 -0.19 -1.93 22.72
C TYR A 774 -1.15 -3.12 22.56
N LYS A 775 -0.64 -4.35 22.61
CA LYS A 775 -1.47 -5.56 22.55
C LYS A 775 -2.42 -5.65 23.74
N MET A 776 -1.95 -5.41 24.95
CA MET A 776 -2.77 -5.47 26.15
C MET A 776 -3.87 -4.40 26.14
N MET A 777 -3.49 -3.13 25.94
CA MET A 777 -4.44 -2.02 25.89
C MET A 777 -5.43 -2.16 24.73
N GLY A 778 -4.95 -2.59 23.54
CA GLY A 778 -5.80 -2.83 22.39
C GLY A 778 -6.81 -3.97 22.58
N TYR A 779 -6.46 -5.00 23.35
CA TYR A 779 -7.38 -6.07 23.73
C TYR A 779 -8.48 -5.55 24.69
N ASP A 780 -8.09 -4.76 25.69
CA ASP A 780 -9.06 -4.17 26.63
C ASP A 780 -10.03 -3.21 25.91
N MET A 781 -9.50 -2.33 25.04
CA MET A 781 -10.31 -1.42 24.22
C MET A 781 -11.27 -2.14 23.29
N PHE A 782 -10.84 -3.26 22.70
CA PHE A 782 -11.70 -4.10 21.86
C PHE A 782 -12.83 -4.74 22.67
N GLY A 783 -12.54 -5.22 23.88
CA GLY A 783 -13.52 -5.73 24.82
C GLY A 783 -14.57 -4.67 25.20
N GLU A 784 -14.11 -3.44 25.49
CA GLU A 784 -15.02 -2.32 25.75
C GLU A 784 -15.89 -1.97 24.54
N MET A 785 -15.30 -1.94 23.35
CA MET A 785 -16.04 -1.70 22.10
C MET A 785 -17.11 -2.77 21.85
N THR A 786 -16.81 -4.04 22.05
CA THR A 786 -17.80 -5.13 21.88
C THR A 786 -18.94 -5.01 22.88
N ASN A 787 -18.66 -4.65 24.13
CA ASN A 787 -19.68 -4.34 25.12
C ASN A 787 -20.54 -3.14 24.71
N MET A 788 -19.95 -2.09 24.17
CA MET A 788 -20.68 -0.93 23.65
C MET A 788 -21.56 -1.27 22.44
N ILE A 789 -21.11 -2.20 21.58
CA ILE A 789 -21.93 -2.72 20.46
C ILE A 789 -23.18 -3.40 21.03
N ALA A 790 -23.02 -4.31 21.99
CA ALA A 790 -24.13 -5.00 22.62
C ALA A 790 -25.10 -4.01 23.30
N GLU A 791 -24.61 -3.12 24.14
CA GLU A 791 -25.43 -2.12 24.83
C GLU A 791 -26.19 -1.21 23.84
N SER A 792 -25.51 -0.68 22.82
CA SER A 792 -26.13 0.24 21.84
C SER A 792 -27.18 -0.47 20.98
N THR A 793 -26.91 -1.72 20.61
CA THR A 793 -27.84 -2.57 19.84
C THR A 793 -29.09 -2.85 20.67
N LEU A 794 -28.95 -3.33 21.88
CA LEU A 794 -30.07 -3.64 22.78
C LEU A 794 -30.88 -2.38 23.09
N ARG A 795 -30.24 -1.26 23.44
CA ARG A 795 -30.86 0.02 23.69
C ARG A 795 -31.76 0.46 22.53
N THR A 796 -31.28 0.25 21.30
CA THR A 796 -32.03 0.61 20.09
C THR A 796 -33.18 -0.34 19.86
N LEU A 797 -32.98 -1.65 19.94
CA LEU A 797 -33.98 -2.68 19.69
C LEU A 797 -35.15 -2.59 20.66
N PHE A 798 -34.90 -2.41 21.96
CA PHE A 798 -35.99 -2.28 22.97
C PHE A 798 -36.81 -0.99 22.82
N ARG A 799 -36.29 0.06 22.17
CA ARG A 799 -36.97 1.36 21.98
C ARG A 799 -37.66 1.54 20.62
N ILE A 800 -37.35 0.68 19.63
CA ILE A 800 -37.99 0.75 18.31
C ILE A 800 -39.49 0.51 18.40
N ARG A 801 -40.29 1.28 17.63
CA ARG A 801 -41.73 1.11 17.48
C ARG A 801 -42.07 0.60 16.09
N VAL A 802 -43.12 -0.23 15.99
CA VAL A 802 -43.55 -0.92 14.73
C VAL A 802 -43.89 0.06 13.59
N GLU A 803 -44.24 1.30 13.90
CA GLU A 803 -44.56 2.33 12.90
C GLU A 803 -43.35 2.99 12.22
N GLN A 804 -42.16 2.72 12.68
CA GLN A 804 -40.93 3.31 12.11
C GLN A 804 -40.44 2.45 10.95
N LYS A 805 -40.34 3.05 9.73
CA LYS A 805 -39.59 2.47 8.64
C LYS A 805 -38.10 2.51 9.00
N VAL A 806 -37.51 1.36 9.14
CA VAL A 806 -36.06 1.22 9.36
C VAL A 806 -35.43 0.88 8.02
N GLU A 807 -34.62 1.79 7.51
CA GLU A 807 -33.87 1.60 6.28
C GLU A 807 -32.38 1.53 6.63
N ARG A 808 -31.64 0.77 5.83
CA ARG A 808 -30.17 0.71 5.97
C ARG A 808 -29.56 2.03 5.49
N GLU A 809 -28.75 2.64 6.32
CA GLU A 809 -28.04 3.89 6.02
C GLU A 809 -26.55 3.73 6.23
N GLU A 810 -25.75 4.31 5.35
CA GLU A 810 -24.31 4.39 5.55
C GLU A 810 -23.98 5.31 6.74
N VAL A 811 -23.18 4.80 7.66
CA VAL A 811 -22.76 5.54 8.87
C VAL A 811 -21.84 6.69 8.51
N ALA A 812 -21.01 6.53 7.48
CA ALA A 812 -20.08 7.56 7.02
C ALA A 812 -19.95 7.55 5.50
N LYS A 813 -19.75 8.75 4.92
CA LYS A 813 -19.47 8.89 3.49
C LYS A 813 -17.99 8.87 3.25
N VAL A 814 -17.54 8.00 2.35
CA VAL A 814 -16.17 7.97 1.88
C VAL A 814 -15.87 9.29 1.18
N THR A 815 -14.78 9.96 1.57
CA THR A 815 -14.32 11.22 0.97
C THR A 815 -13.07 11.08 0.13
N GLY A 816 -12.33 9.97 0.29
CA GLY A 816 -11.13 9.67 -0.48
C GLY A 816 -10.41 8.43 0.01
N THR A 817 -9.42 8.02 -0.76
CA THR A 817 -8.46 6.96 -0.44
C THR A 817 -7.06 7.54 -0.42
N ASN A 818 -6.14 6.95 0.32
CA ASN A 818 -4.77 7.45 0.43
C ASN A 818 -3.89 7.13 -0.79
N LYS A 819 -4.39 6.35 -1.74
CA LYS A 819 -3.67 5.96 -2.97
C LYS A 819 -4.48 6.21 -4.26
N ASP A 820 -5.38 7.17 -4.26
CA ASP A 820 -6.21 7.52 -5.44
C ASP A 820 -5.34 8.14 -6.55
N GLU A 821 -5.06 7.39 -7.61
CA GLU A 821 -4.33 7.85 -8.79
C GLU A 821 -5.23 8.60 -9.80
N SER A 822 -6.56 8.57 -9.63
CA SER A 822 -7.54 8.99 -10.63
C SER A 822 -7.84 10.50 -10.66
N ALA A 823 -7.26 11.31 -9.78
CA ALA A 823 -7.55 12.74 -9.74
C ALA A 823 -6.81 13.58 -10.82
N VAL A 824 -6.21 12.96 -11.82
CA VAL A 824 -5.93 13.65 -13.08
C VAL A 824 -7.25 13.79 -13.83
N ARG A 825 -8.11 14.69 -13.37
CA ARG A 825 -9.17 15.21 -14.23
C ARG A 825 -8.48 15.77 -15.46
N ALA A 826 -8.70 15.14 -16.61
CA ALA A 826 -8.36 15.73 -17.89
C ALA A 826 -8.77 17.20 -17.84
N PRO A 827 -7.93 18.15 -18.27
CA PRO A 827 -8.27 19.55 -18.21
C PRO A 827 -9.63 19.70 -18.89
N LYS A 828 -10.66 20.07 -18.10
CA LYS A 828 -11.98 20.37 -18.67
C LYS A 828 -11.71 21.36 -19.77
N LYS A 829 -11.85 20.97 -21.02
CA LYS A 829 -11.90 21.90 -22.15
C LYS A 829 -12.95 22.92 -21.76
N ARG A 830 -12.52 24.15 -21.49
CA ARG A 830 -13.44 25.24 -21.25
C ARG A 830 -14.29 25.36 -22.52
N GLU A 831 -15.53 24.96 -22.47
CA GLU A 831 -16.49 25.10 -23.59
C GLU A 831 -16.84 26.56 -23.89
N ALA A 832 -16.41 27.49 -23.06
CA ALA A 832 -16.57 28.91 -23.31
C ALA A 832 -15.19 29.55 -23.59
N LYS A 833 -14.98 30.01 -24.84
CA LYS A 833 -13.88 30.90 -25.18
C LYS A 833 -13.90 32.08 -24.25
N LYS A 834 -12.81 32.29 -23.48
CA LYS A 834 -12.64 33.50 -22.65
C LYS A 834 -12.68 34.72 -23.55
N ILE A 835 -13.76 35.50 -23.44
CA ILE A 835 -13.96 36.70 -24.23
C ILE A 835 -13.15 37.82 -23.59
N TYR A 836 -12.17 38.34 -24.30
CA TYR A 836 -11.34 39.45 -23.83
C TYR A 836 -12.02 40.79 -24.05
N PRO A 837 -11.68 41.83 -23.28
CA PRO A 837 -12.33 43.14 -23.37
C PRO A 837 -12.35 43.74 -24.78
N ASN A 838 -11.41 43.41 -25.64
CA ASN A 838 -11.28 43.94 -27.00
C ASN A 838 -11.87 43.03 -28.08
N ASP A 839 -12.37 41.81 -27.72
CA ASP A 839 -12.99 40.89 -28.70
C ASP A 839 -14.36 41.41 -29.15
N PRO A 840 -14.84 40.99 -30.33
CA PRO A 840 -16.20 41.28 -30.77
C PRO A 840 -17.22 40.74 -29.79
N CYS A 841 -18.23 41.52 -29.45
CA CYS A 841 -19.23 41.11 -28.48
C CYS A 841 -20.07 39.96 -29.02
N PRO A 842 -20.26 38.86 -28.25
CA PRO A 842 -21.01 37.69 -28.70
C PRO A 842 -22.52 37.94 -28.89
N CYS A 843 -23.02 39.11 -28.48
CA CYS A 843 -24.39 39.53 -28.75
C CYS A 843 -24.67 39.95 -30.19
N GLY A 844 -23.66 39.95 -31.10
CA GLY A 844 -23.84 40.30 -32.52
C GLY A 844 -23.89 41.79 -32.81
N SER A 845 -23.63 42.67 -31.83
CA SER A 845 -23.71 44.14 -31.97
C SER A 845 -22.56 44.78 -32.78
N GLY A 846 -21.56 44.01 -33.21
CA GLY A 846 -20.37 44.51 -33.90
C GLY A 846 -19.41 45.36 -33.04
N LYS A 847 -19.75 45.63 -31.77
CA LYS A 847 -18.92 46.41 -30.83
C LYS A 847 -17.99 45.49 -30.01
N LYS A 848 -16.87 46.05 -29.52
CA LYS A 848 -15.96 45.35 -28.60
C LYS A 848 -16.68 44.99 -27.29
N TYR A 849 -16.39 43.82 -26.70
CA TYR A 849 -17.03 43.31 -25.51
C TYR A 849 -17.09 44.34 -24.35
N LYS A 850 -15.97 45.04 -24.08
CA LYS A 850 -15.91 46.11 -23.06
C LYS A 850 -16.83 47.33 -23.33
N GLN A 851 -17.28 47.50 -24.55
CA GLN A 851 -18.14 48.61 -24.97
C GLN A 851 -19.62 48.18 -25.13
N CYS A 852 -19.92 46.93 -24.90
CA CYS A 852 -21.25 46.34 -25.02
C CYS A 852 -21.64 45.56 -23.76
N CYS A 853 -21.72 44.24 -23.81
CA CYS A 853 -22.17 43.40 -22.72
C CYS A 853 -21.19 43.36 -21.49
N GLY A 854 -19.91 43.60 -21.73
CA GLY A 854 -18.91 43.72 -20.67
C GLY A 854 -19.01 45.03 -19.82
N ARG A 855 -19.78 46.02 -20.25
CA ARG A 855 -19.97 47.27 -19.51
C ARG A 855 -20.90 47.11 -18.28
N LYS A 856 -21.70 46.06 -18.23
CA LYS A 856 -22.62 45.75 -17.12
C LYS A 856 -22.01 44.99 -15.94
N GLN A 857 -20.76 44.52 -16.05
CA GLN A 857 -20.08 43.75 -14.98
C GLN A 857 -19.09 44.59 -14.15
N THR A 858 -18.97 45.88 -14.41
CA THR A 858 -18.09 46.82 -13.70
C THR A 858 -18.86 47.94 -13.01
N ALA A 859 -20.10 47.70 -12.58
CA ALA A 859 -20.87 48.61 -11.72
C ALA A 859 -21.32 47.91 -10.45
#